data_22be5fae2d47843baa36f75d935edea1
#
_entry.id   22be5fae2d47843baa36f75d935edea1
#
_cell.length_a   1.000
_cell.length_b   1.000
_cell.length_c   1.000
_cell.angle_alpha   90.00
_cell.angle_beta   90.00
_cell.angle_gamma   90.00
#
_symmetry.space_group_name_H-M   'P 1'
#
loop_
_entity.id
_entity.type
_entity.pdbx_description
1 polymer ?
#
loop_
_entity_poly.entity_id
_entity_poly.type
_entity_poly.pdbx_seq_one_letter_code
_entity_poly.pdbx_strand_id
1 'polypeptide(L)'
;FGSNPFNNFGTNAFNLPQNPLDFLSKTNPFAHMASSIPPYNPAVGEFYSEFFGNMTKLSQQIAQQSMRANQAPQYTNTSIMMDLMDGWRKMGQMVTNHPGTMVEDQLQLFKDQMHLWQNTLQQFAGKKIDPVASPEKGDKRFSDEEWEDNPIFNFLKQYYLLTTQAMMDAIDGVEGIDEKTRQRLAFFTRQWINAVAPTNFLMTNPEVLRLTIESQGQNLVQGMKQLAEDMGNSADTLNVRMTDQSAFRVGDNIATSKGKVVFENHMMQLIQYDPSTEKVKQRPLLMVPPWINKFYIMDLRENNSFVHWAVNEGHTVYVISWANPTPEYKNVGMSTYMKDGVLAAMDQIEAITGEKTINITGYCIGGMLTALTLGYLAATKQESRIASATLWATIIDFSDPGDIGVFIDDKIVAAIDKQNADKGVFDGRMMGVSFSLLRENSLYWNYYVQNYLKGERPVPFDLLYWNSDCTNVTAALHHFLLREFYINNLLRKPGGVEIDGVKIDLSKVKIPVFMVATLQDHIAKWKSCYPGTQVFGGEKVFVLGESGHIAGIMNPPGSKYGYYTNDNYTADADQWYKDATYVKDTWWTRWHDWIKPFEGNEINARVVGQNSQGKEIPTYGDAPGSYVTVKATEALTGHNFAEAYRSQLPPV
;
A
#
# COMPACT_ATOMS: atom_id res chain seq x y z
N PHE A 1 -12.04 -59.54 1.31
CA PHE A 1 -12.35 -58.67 2.42
C PHE A 1 -11.44 -57.44 2.38
N GLY A 2 -12.01 -56.28 2.06
CA GLY A 2 -11.55 -54.99 2.55
C GLY A 2 -10.50 -54.28 1.70
N SER A 3 -10.87 -53.71 0.55
CA SER A 3 -10.15 -52.59 -0.03
C SER A 3 -10.55 -51.31 0.73
N ASN A 4 -9.58 -50.71 1.39
CA ASN A 4 -9.72 -49.45 2.14
C ASN A 4 -9.99 -48.30 1.15
N PRO A 5 -11.14 -47.56 1.23
CA PRO A 5 -11.47 -46.50 0.30
C PRO A 5 -10.58 -45.25 0.40
N PHE A 6 -9.70 -45.20 1.39
CA PHE A 6 -8.82 -44.04 1.63
C PHE A 6 -7.46 -44.09 0.86
N ASN A 7 -7.13 -45.17 0.17
CA ASN A 7 -5.87 -45.24 -0.57
C ASN A 7 -5.86 -44.50 -1.92
N ASN A 8 -6.99 -43.94 -2.35
CA ASN A 8 -7.07 -43.19 -3.62
C ASN A 8 -7.03 -41.65 -3.45
N PHE A 9 -6.94 -41.13 -2.24
CA PHE A 9 -6.83 -39.68 -2.01
C PHE A 9 -5.38 -39.15 -1.92
N GLY A 10 -4.39 -40.04 -1.89
CA GLY A 10 -3.01 -39.66 -1.52
C GLY A 10 -2.07 -39.28 -2.68
N THR A 11 -2.41 -39.54 -3.94
CA THR A 11 -1.44 -39.32 -5.04
C THR A 11 -1.93 -38.51 -6.24
N ASN A 12 -3.24 -38.23 -6.35
CA ASN A 12 -3.78 -37.47 -7.49
C ASN A 12 -4.28 -36.07 -7.18
N ALA A 13 -4.27 -35.61 -5.93
CA ALA A 13 -4.80 -34.29 -5.54
C ALA A 13 -3.82 -33.13 -5.75
N PHE A 14 -2.55 -33.38 -6.07
CA PHE A 14 -1.50 -32.36 -6.18
C PHE A 14 -0.68 -32.39 -7.47
N ASN A 15 -1.18 -33.00 -8.54
CA ASN A 15 -0.68 -32.70 -9.87
C ASN A 15 -1.30 -31.34 -10.31
N LEU A 16 -0.80 -30.25 -9.74
CA LEU A 16 -1.02 -28.94 -10.33
C LEU A 16 -0.37 -28.97 -11.72
N PRO A 17 -1.13 -28.59 -12.78
CA PRO A 17 -0.57 -28.49 -14.12
C PRO A 17 0.65 -27.57 -14.09
N GLN A 18 1.73 -27.95 -14.75
CA GLN A 18 2.94 -27.12 -14.88
C GLN A 18 2.65 -25.77 -15.58
N ASN A 19 1.43 -25.60 -16.10
CA ASN A 19 0.93 -24.39 -16.69
C ASN A 19 -0.53 -24.17 -16.25
N PRO A 20 -0.88 -23.06 -15.53
CA PRO A 20 -2.26 -22.73 -15.20
C PRO A 20 -3.21 -22.67 -16.40
N LEU A 21 -2.67 -22.41 -17.60
CA LEU A 21 -3.43 -22.37 -18.86
C LEU A 21 -3.85 -23.76 -19.36
N ASP A 22 -3.12 -24.83 -18.98
CA ASP A 22 -3.52 -26.20 -19.30
C ASP A 22 -4.76 -26.66 -18.52
N PHE A 23 -4.98 -26.12 -17.33
CA PHE A 23 -6.20 -26.32 -16.56
C PHE A 23 -7.40 -25.65 -17.24
N LEU A 24 -7.23 -24.40 -17.68
CA LEU A 24 -8.28 -23.64 -18.38
C LEU A 24 -8.60 -24.20 -19.78
N SER A 25 -7.62 -24.82 -20.46
CA SER A 25 -7.81 -25.37 -21.78
C SER A 25 -8.41 -26.80 -21.79
N LYS A 26 -8.09 -27.62 -20.77
CA LYS A 26 -8.54 -29.02 -20.68
C LYS A 26 -9.82 -29.22 -19.86
N THR A 27 -10.13 -28.27 -18.97
CA THR A 27 -11.38 -28.23 -18.22
C THR A 27 -12.06 -26.90 -18.50
N ASN A 28 -12.66 -26.76 -19.69
CA ASN A 28 -13.62 -25.68 -19.91
C ASN A 28 -14.97 -26.15 -19.32
N PRO A 29 -15.26 -25.88 -18.03
CA PRO A 29 -16.53 -26.28 -17.42
C PRO A 29 -17.72 -25.60 -18.11
N PHE A 30 -17.47 -24.50 -18.84
CA PHE A 30 -18.47 -23.75 -19.58
C PHE A 30 -18.84 -24.44 -20.90
N ALA A 31 -17.94 -25.19 -21.54
CA ALA A 31 -18.27 -25.93 -22.76
C ALA A 31 -19.26 -27.09 -22.48
N HIS A 32 -19.17 -27.73 -21.31
CA HIS A 32 -20.13 -28.75 -20.89
C HIS A 32 -21.47 -28.19 -20.41
N MET A 33 -21.47 -26.98 -19.79
CA MET A 33 -22.72 -26.31 -19.39
C MET A 33 -23.53 -25.82 -20.61
N ALA A 34 -22.83 -25.30 -21.64
CA ALA A 34 -23.51 -24.83 -22.86
C ALA A 34 -24.28 -25.95 -23.59
N SER A 35 -23.88 -27.20 -23.47
CA SER A 35 -24.56 -28.36 -24.07
C SER A 35 -25.72 -28.93 -23.24
N SER A 36 -25.90 -28.50 -22.00
CA SER A 36 -26.88 -29.03 -21.05
C SER A 36 -28.03 -28.06 -20.73
N ILE A 37 -28.05 -26.85 -21.31
CA ILE A 37 -29.15 -25.88 -21.15
C ILE A 37 -30.16 -26.08 -22.29
N PRO A 38 -31.45 -26.38 -22.02
CA PRO A 38 -32.45 -26.48 -23.07
C PRO A 38 -32.62 -25.14 -23.74
N PRO A 39 -32.74 -25.06 -25.08
CA PRO A 39 -32.95 -23.81 -25.79
C PRO A 39 -34.40 -23.34 -25.58
N TYR A 40 -34.64 -22.51 -24.57
CA TYR A 40 -35.99 -22.01 -24.29
C TYR A 40 -36.30 -20.67 -24.97
N ASN A 41 -35.30 -19.99 -25.54
CA ASN A 41 -35.49 -18.76 -26.32
C ASN A 41 -34.32 -18.60 -27.32
N PRO A 42 -34.59 -18.41 -28.64
CA PRO A 42 -33.53 -18.19 -29.63
C PRO A 42 -32.60 -17.01 -29.32
N ALA A 43 -33.11 -15.91 -28.75
CA ALA A 43 -32.32 -14.75 -28.35
C ALA A 43 -31.35 -15.05 -27.19
N VAL A 44 -31.73 -15.98 -26.32
CA VAL A 44 -30.84 -16.46 -25.23
C VAL A 44 -29.74 -17.36 -25.80
N GLY A 45 -30.07 -18.17 -26.83
CA GLY A 45 -29.08 -19.00 -27.51
C GLY A 45 -28.05 -18.19 -28.31
N GLU A 46 -28.47 -17.13 -29.00
CA GLU A 46 -27.59 -16.18 -29.68
C GLU A 46 -26.70 -15.44 -28.67
N PHE A 47 -27.27 -14.94 -27.58
CA PHE A 47 -26.51 -14.29 -26.50
C PHE A 47 -25.41 -15.19 -25.93
N TYR A 48 -25.74 -16.43 -25.57
CA TYR A 48 -24.75 -17.38 -25.08
C TYR A 48 -23.68 -17.69 -26.12
N SER A 49 -24.02 -17.85 -27.37
CA SER A 49 -23.08 -18.11 -28.47
C SER A 49 -22.13 -16.93 -28.68
N GLU A 50 -22.62 -15.68 -28.68
CA GLU A 50 -21.79 -14.48 -28.78
C GLU A 50 -20.95 -14.27 -27.52
N PHE A 51 -21.55 -14.45 -26.34
CA PHE A 51 -20.83 -14.32 -25.06
C PHE A 51 -19.67 -15.32 -24.96
N PHE A 52 -19.93 -16.61 -25.21
CA PHE A 52 -18.87 -17.63 -25.16
C PHE A 52 -17.86 -17.47 -26.30
N GLY A 53 -18.30 -17.02 -27.48
CA GLY A 53 -17.37 -16.66 -28.58
C GLY A 53 -16.46 -15.51 -28.23
N ASN A 54 -16.96 -14.48 -27.57
CA ASN A 54 -16.18 -13.33 -27.12
C ASN A 54 -15.27 -13.68 -25.93
N MET A 55 -15.74 -14.49 -24.98
CA MET A 55 -14.93 -15.03 -23.89
C MET A 55 -13.77 -15.89 -24.40
N THR A 56 -14.00 -16.70 -25.43
CA THR A 56 -12.94 -17.51 -26.07
C THR A 56 -11.91 -16.63 -26.77
N LYS A 57 -12.33 -15.57 -27.47
CA LYS A 57 -11.40 -14.60 -28.08
C LYS A 57 -10.61 -13.84 -27.02
N LEU A 58 -11.26 -13.41 -25.94
CA LEU A 58 -10.59 -12.72 -24.84
C LEU A 58 -9.58 -13.64 -24.14
N SER A 59 -9.95 -14.89 -23.83
CA SER A 59 -9.03 -15.86 -23.24
C SER A 59 -7.83 -16.15 -24.15
N GLN A 60 -8.01 -16.17 -25.47
CA GLN A 60 -6.92 -16.28 -26.44
C GLN A 60 -6.04 -15.03 -26.46
N GLN A 61 -6.61 -13.83 -26.36
CA GLN A 61 -5.85 -12.58 -26.26
C GLN A 61 -5.08 -12.49 -24.94
N ILE A 62 -5.69 -12.88 -23.83
CA ILE A 62 -5.04 -12.99 -22.52
C ILE A 62 -3.89 -14.02 -22.57
N ALA A 63 -4.13 -15.17 -23.18
CA ALA A 63 -3.10 -16.20 -23.36
C ALA A 63 -1.94 -15.70 -24.25
N GLN A 64 -2.22 -14.97 -25.33
CA GLN A 64 -1.19 -14.40 -26.19
C GLN A 64 -0.41 -13.27 -25.51
N GLN A 65 -1.07 -12.43 -24.70
CA GLN A 65 -0.38 -11.40 -23.90
C GLN A 65 0.46 -12.02 -22.78
N SER A 66 -0.06 -13.03 -22.07
CA SER A 66 0.71 -13.74 -21.04
C SER A 66 1.88 -14.55 -21.64
N MET A 67 1.77 -15.04 -22.88
CA MET A 67 2.92 -15.63 -23.58
C MET A 67 3.98 -14.59 -23.95
N ARG A 68 3.61 -13.34 -24.21
CA ARG A 68 4.57 -12.24 -24.41
C ARG A 68 5.20 -11.78 -23.09
N ALA A 69 4.43 -11.78 -21.99
CA ALA A 69 4.92 -11.51 -20.63
C ALA A 69 5.81 -12.64 -20.08
N ASN A 70 5.62 -13.90 -20.52
CA ASN A 70 6.45 -15.04 -20.12
C ASN A 70 7.91 -15.02 -20.67
N GLN A 71 8.29 -14.00 -21.42
CA GLN A 71 9.70 -13.75 -21.76
C GLN A 71 10.43 -12.91 -20.72
N ALA A 72 9.75 -12.41 -19.68
CA ALA A 72 10.37 -11.77 -18.52
C ALA A 72 10.83 -12.84 -17.49
N PRO A 73 11.94 -12.66 -16.78
CA PRO A 73 12.48 -13.66 -15.87
C PRO A 73 11.56 -13.97 -14.69
N GLN A 74 11.08 -15.19 -14.58
CA GLN A 74 10.13 -15.73 -13.59
C GLN A 74 10.73 -15.90 -12.16
N TYR A 75 11.74 -15.14 -11.77
CA TYR A 75 12.52 -15.45 -10.56
C TYR A 75 11.79 -15.18 -9.23
N THR A 76 10.91 -14.18 -9.17
CA THR A 76 10.17 -13.85 -7.93
C THR A 76 9.08 -14.88 -7.58
N ASN A 77 8.39 -15.41 -8.58
CA ASN A 77 7.33 -16.40 -8.34
C ASN A 77 7.88 -17.76 -7.90
N THR A 78 9.09 -18.14 -8.35
CA THR A 78 9.66 -19.48 -8.07
C THR A 78 10.14 -19.59 -6.61
N SER A 79 10.74 -18.55 -6.02
CA SER A 79 11.21 -18.61 -4.63
C SER A 79 10.05 -18.56 -3.63
N ILE A 80 9.07 -17.68 -3.85
CA ILE A 80 7.84 -17.64 -3.06
C ILE A 80 7.10 -18.96 -3.16
N MET A 81 6.97 -19.53 -4.37
CA MET A 81 6.33 -20.81 -4.59
C MET A 81 7.08 -21.95 -3.88
N MET A 82 8.42 -21.96 -3.89
CA MET A 82 9.21 -22.96 -3.16
C MET A 82 9.03 -22.84 -1.64
N ASP A 83 9.02 -21.63 -1.09
CA ASP A 83 8.79 -21.42 0.35
C ASP A 83 7.37 -21.79 0.76
N LEU A 84 6.37 -21.49 -0.09
CA LEU A 84 5.00 -21.99 0.08
C LEU A 84 4.92 -23.51 0.03
N MET A 85 5.57 -24.15 -0.96
CA MET A 85 5.62 -25.60 -1.07
C MET A 85 6.33 -26.24 0.13
N ASP A 86 7.41 -25.63 0.65
CA ASP A 86 8.08 -26.11 1.86
C ASP A 86 7.19 -25.94 3.10
N GLY A 87 6.49 -24.83 3.22
CA GLY A 87 5.48 -24.60 4.27
C GLY A 87 4.33 -25.62 4.19
N TRP A 88 3.76 -25.85 3.01
CA TRP A 88 2.74 -26.88 2.80
C TRP A 88 3.28 -28.31 3.05
N ARG A 89 4.53 -28.57 2.67
CA ARG A 89 5.20 -29.84 2.97
C ARG A 89 5.37 -30.05 4.47
N LYS A 90 5.82 -29.03 5.21
CA LYS A 90 5.95 -29.07 6.68
C LYS A 90 4.59 -29.28 7.34
N MET A 91 3.55 -28.58 6.88
CA MET A 91 2.18 -28.81 7.31
C MET A 91 1.73 -30.24 7.02
N GLY A 92 2.00 -30.78 5.83
CA GLY A 92 1.72 -32.18 5.49
C GLY A 92 2.51 -33.21 6.35
N GLN A 93 3.74 -32.91 6.73
CA GLN A 93 4.54 -33.72 7.65
C GLN A 93 4.00 -33.70 9.09
N MET A 94 3.46 -32.56 9.54
CA MET A 94 2.83 -32.49 10.87
C MET A 94 1.54 -33.27 10.94
N VAL A 95 0.73 -33.25 9.86
CA VAL A 95 -0.46 -34.13 9.72
C VAL A 95 -0.09 -35.59 9.95
N THR A 96 1.08 -36.00 9.44
CA THR A 96 1.57 -37.41 9.60
C THR A 96 2.18 -37.70 10.96
N ASN A 97 2.76 -36.67 11.63
CA ASN A 97 3.48 -36.86 12.90
C ASN A 97 2.62 -36.64 14.15
N HIS A 98 1.55 -35.83 14.06
CA HIS A 98 0.63 -35.52 15.15
C HIS A 98 -0.84 -35.63 14.69
N PRO A 99 -1.33 -36.84 14.41
CA PRO A 99 -2.68 -37.00 13.87
C PRO A 99 -3.81 -36.64 14.85
N GLY A 100 -3.54 -36.52 16.16
CA GLY A 100 -4.57 -36.38 17.18
C GLY A 100 -5.36 -35.06 17.12
N THR A 101 -4.70 -33.92 17.14
CA THR A 101 -5.35 -32.59 17.15
C THR A 101 -6.00 -32.27 15.80
N MET A 102 -5.36 -32.60 14.70
CA MET A 102 -5.94 -32.39 13.36
C MET A 102 -7.14 -33.31 13.07
N VAL A 103 -7.19 -34.49 13.67
CA VAL A 103 -8.38 -35.37 13.56
C VAL A 103 -9.58 -34.73 14.27
N GLU A 104 -9.36 -34.06 15.38
CA GLU A 104 -10.42 -33.34 16.11
C GLU A 104 -10.92 -32.13 15.30
N ASP A 105 -10.03 -31.31 14.73
CA ASP A 105 -10.39 -30.15 13.92
C ASP A 105 -11.08 -30.56 12.60
N GLN A 106 -10.60 -31.61 11.94
CA GLN A 106 -11.25 -32.16 10.74
C GLN A 106 -12.62 -32.80 11.06
N LEU A 107 -12.73 -33.46 12.21
CA LEU A 107 -14.01 -33.98 12.69
C LEU A 107 -14.99 -32.85 13.02
N GLN A 108 -14.51 -31.75 13.60
CA GLN A 108 -15.34 -30.61 13.87
C GLN A 108 -15.81 -29.96 12.58
N LEU A 109 -14.90 -29.67 11.63
CA LEU A 109 -15.26 -29.14 10.31
C LEU A 109 -16.30 -30.03 9.60
N PHE A 110 -16.11 -31.37 9.64
CA PHE A 110 -17.07 -32.30 9.07
C PHE A 110 -18.45 -32.22 9.74
N LYS A 111 -18.50 -32.11 11.07
CA LYS A 111 -19.75 -31.94 11.82
C LYS A 111 -20.45 -30.63 11.43
N ASP A 112 -19.70 -29.53 11.32
CA ASP A 112 -20.23 -28.21 10.95
C ASP A 112 -20.73 -28.21 9.50
N GLN A 113 -20.04 -28.86 8.58
CA GLN A 113 -20.49 -29.05 7.21
C GLN A 113 -21.74 -29.92 7.13
N MET A 114 -21.84 -31.00 7.92
CA MET A 114 -23.05 -31.83 8.01
C MET A 114 -24.24 -31.06 8.61
N HIS A 115 -23.98 -30.25 9.63
CA HIS A 115 -24.98 -29.37 10.21
C HIS A 115 -25.46 -28.31 9.20
N LEU A 116 -24.52 -27.73 8.46
CA LEU A 116 -24.86 -26.79 7.37
C LEU A 116 -25.74 -27.46 6.31
N TRP A 117 -25.43 -28.71 5.89
CA TRP A 117 -26.27 -29.47 4.98
C TRP A 117 -27.69 -29.69 5.51
N GLN A 118 -27.81 -30.09 6.77
CA GLN A 118 -29.12 -30.29 7.42
C GLN A 118 -29.92 -28.99 7.47
N ASN A 119 -29.25 -27.87 7.83
CA ASN A 119 -29.86 -26.54 7.85
C ASN A 119 -30.35 -26.11 6.47
N THR A 120 -29.54 -26.35 5.43
CA THR A 120 -29.89 -26.02 4.06
C THR A 120 -31.14 -26.78 3.59
N LEU A 121 -31.25 -28.08 3.89
CA LEU A 121 -32.45 -28.87 3.58
C LEU A 121 -33.69 -28.32 4.28
N GLN A 122 -33.56 -27.84 5.51
CA GLN A 122 -34.65 -27.22 6.24
C GLN A 122 -35.03 -25.83 5.69
N GLN A 123 -34.04 -25.06 5.21
CA GLN A 123 -34.30 -23.79 4.51
C GLN A 123 -35.07 -24.02 3.20
N PHE A 124 -34.75 -25.06 2.42
CA PHE A 124 -35.54 -25.45 1.26
C PHE A 124 -37.00 -25.81 1.63
N ALA A 125 -37.24 -26.26 2.86
CA ALA A 125 -38.57 -26.51 3.41
C ALA A 125 -39.22 -25.24 4.00
N GLY A 126 -38.64 -24.05 3.82
CA GLY A 126 -39.17 -22.76 4.27
C GLY A 126 -38.95 -22.42 5.75
N LYS A 127 -38.08 -23.15 6.45
CA LYS A 127 -37.75 -22.82 7.83
C LYS A 127 -36.66 -21.78 7.92
N LYS A 128 -36.81 -20.80 8.81
CA LYS A 128 -35.71 -19.90 9.22
C LYS A 128 -34.84 -20.60 10.24
N ILE A 129 -33.55 -20.63 10.04
CA ILE A 129 -32.58 -21.32 10.86
C ILE A 129 -31.37 -20.42 11.07
N ASP A 130 -30.81 -20.43 12.28
CA ASP A 130 -29.61 -19.69 12.59
C ASP A 130 -28.41 -20.21 11.78
N PRO A 131 -27.55 -19.33 11.25
CA PRO A 131 -26.40 -19.75 10.48
C PRO A 131 -25.37 -20.50 11.32
N VAL A 132 -24.73 -21.50 10.73
CA VAL A 132 -23.59 -22.22 11.35
C VAL A 132 -22.32 -21.34 11.33
N ALA A 133 -22.15 -20.54 10.28
CA ALA A 133 -21.06 -19.57 10.15
C ALA A 133 -21.58 -18.24 9.62
N SER A 134 -21.04 -17.14 10.16
CA SER A 134 -21.37 -15.78 9.76
C SER A 134 -20.11 -15.03 9.34
N PRO A 135 -20.20 -14.09 8.37
CA PRO A 135 -19.08 -13.23 8.01
C PRO A 135 -18.58 -12.41 9.21
N GLU A 136 -17.31 -12.06 9.22
CA GLU A 136 -16.74 -11.14 10.20
C GLU A 136 -17.47 -9.78 10.17
N LYS A 137 -17.52 -9.12 11.33
CA LYS A 137 -18.13 -7.80 11.41
C LYS A 137 -17.40 -6.81 10.51
N GLY A 138 -18.13 -6.28 9.52
CA GLY A 138 -17.59 -5.34 8.52
C GLY A 138 -17.23 -5.95 7.18
N ASP A 139 -17.32 -7.26 7.02
CA ASP A 139 -17.21 -7.91 5.70
C ASP A 139 -18.48 -7.64 4.87
N LYS A 140 -18.34 -6.73 3.91
CA LYS A 140 -19.44 -6.30 3.03
C LYS A 140 -19.64 -7.17 1.80
N ARG A 141 -18.81 -8.19 1.59
CA ARG A 141 -18.90 -9.07 0.41
C ARG A 141 -20.21 -9.83 0.33
N PHE A 142 -20.80 -10.11 1.50
CA PHE A 142 -22.03 -10.90 1.66
C PHE A 142 -23.21 -10.05 2.11
N SER A 143 -23.27 -8.77 1.70
CA SER A 143 -24.31 -7.82 2.12
C SER A 143 -25.62 -7.93 1.34
N ASP A 144 -25.65 -8.57 0.16
CA ASP A 144 -26.87 -8.81 -0.60
C ASP A 144 -27.79 -9.78 0.15
N GLU A 145 -29.10 -9.49 0.16
CA GLU A 145 -30.09 -10.28 0.91
C GLU A 145 -30.17 -11.75 0.46
N GLU A 146 -29.88 -12.03 -0.80
CA GLU A 146 -29.90 -13.40 -1.32
C GLU A 146 -28.82 -14.31 -0.70
N TRP A 147 -27.77 -13.74 -0.10
CA TRP A 147 -26.84 -14.53 0.69
C TRP A 147 -27.46 -15.13 1.96
N GLU A 148 -28.58 -14.57 2.45
CA GLU A 148 -29.34 -15.08 3.59
C GLU A 148 -30.60 -15.83 3.15
N ASP A 149 -31.36 -15.28 2.20
CA ASP A 149 -32.69 -15.74 1.86
C ASP A 149 -32.68 -16.92 0.86
N ASN A 150 -31.68 -17.03 0.01
CA ASN A 150 -31.58 -18.10 -0.97
C ASN A 150 -30.76 -19.27 -0.40
N PRO A 151 -31.35 -20.47 -0.22
CA PRO A 151 -30.65 -21.61 0.41
C PRO A 151 -29.37 -22.02 -0.28
N ILE A 152 -29.24 -21.86 -1.62
CA ILE A 152 -28.05 -22.23 -2.39
C ILE A 152 -26.93 -21.24 -2.08
N PHE A 153 -27.19 -19.93 -2.18
CA PHE A 153 -26.15 -18.92 -1.91
C PHE A 153 -25.80 -18.88 -0.41
N ASN A 154 -26.78 -19.08 0.48
CA ASN A 154 -26.54 -19.20 1.90
C ASN A 154 -25.61 -20.38 2.21
N PHE A 155 -25.84 -21.55 1.59
CA PHE A 155 -24.95 -22.70 1.70
C PHE A 155 -23.53 -22.38 1.20
N LEU A 156 -23.40 -21.81 -0.01
CA LEU A 156 -22.10 -21.45 -0.59
C LEU A 156 -21.30 -20.48 0.30
N LYS A 157 -21.97 -19.44 0.83
CA LYS A 157 -21.38 -18.50 1.77
C LYS A 157 -20.85 -19.23 3.03
N GLN A 158 -21.70 -19.98 3.72
CA GLN A 158 -21.33 -20.63 4.96
C GLN A 158 -20.28 -21.72 4.76
N TYR A 159 -20.37 -22.51 3.68
CA TYR A 159 -19.36 -23.52 3.32
C TYR A 159 -17.98 -22.89 3.09
N TYR A 160 -17.96 -21.76 2.37
CA TYR A 160 -16.75 -20.97 2.16
C TYR A 160 -16.19 -20.48 3.50
N LEU A 161 -17.00 -19.86 4.36
CA LEU A 161 -16.58 -19.34 5.67
C LEU A 161 -16.01 -20.45 6.57
N LEU A 162 -16.71 -21.58 6.71
CA LEU A 162 -16.24 -22.71 7.51
C LEU A 162 -14.92 -23.29 7.00
N THR A 163 -14.81 -23.48 5.69
CA THR A 163 -13.59 -24.04 5.09
C THR A 163 -12.42 -23.09 5.24
N THR A 164 -12.63 -21.78 5.03
CA THR A 164 -11.55 -20.79 5.15
C THR A 164 -11.09 -20.60 6.57
N GLN A 165 -12.02 -20.62 7.55
CA GLN A 165 -11.65 -20.58 8.97
C GLN A 165 -10.80 -21.79 9.34
N ALA A 166 -11.22 -22.99 8.98
CA ALA A 166 -10.45 -24.21 9.27
C ALA A 166 -9.05 -24.19 8.62
N MET A 167 -8.89 -23.60 7.44
CA MET A 167 -7.58 -23.44 6.80
C MET A 167 -6.67 -22.47 7.56
N MET A 168 -7.21 -21.36 8.07
CA MET A 168 -6.43 -20.38 8.83
C MET A 168 -6.07 -20.96 10.21
N ASP A 169 -7.02 -21.61 10.91
CA ASP A 169 -6.78 -22.26 12.20
C ASP A 169 -5.70 -23.35 12.08
N ALA A 170 -5.71 -24.12 10.99
CA ALA A 170 -4.67 -25.11 10.73
C ALA A 170 -3.26 -24.51 10.61
N ILE A 171 -3.13 -23.30 10.05
CA ILE A 171 -1.84 -22.60 9.97
C ILE A 171 -1.38 -22.11 11.35
N ASP A 172 -2.30 -21.58 12.14
CA ASP A 172 -2.00 -21.10 13.50
C ASP A 172 -1.57 -22.25 14.41
N GLY A 173 -2.13 -23.44 14.22
CA GLY A 173 -1.78 -24.67 14.94
C GLY A 173 -0.45 -25.32 14.51
N VAL A 174 0.23 -24.85 13.44
CA VAL A 174 1.48 -25.46 12.97
C VAL A 174 2.63 -25.23 13.96
N GLU A 175 3.14 -26.30 14.56
CA GLU A 175 4.32 -26.27 15.43
C GLU A 175 5.63 -26.41 14.62
N GLY A 176 6.74 -25.91 15.16
CA GLY A 176 8.08 -26.11 14.58
C GLY A 176 8.40 -25.25 13.35
N ILE A 177 7.58 -24.26 13.03
CA ILE A 177 7.90 -23.19 12.07
C ILE A 177 8.18 -21.90 12.81
N ASP A 178 9.09 -21.09 12.26
CA ASP A 178 9.32 -19.74 12.78
C ASP A 178 8.15 -18.80 12.45
N GLU A 179 8.03 -17.73 13.22
CA GLU A 179 6.92 -16.79 13.12
C GLU A 179 6.83 -16.13 11.72
N LYS A 180 7.95 -15.84 11.09
CA LYS A 180 7.99 -15.25 9.75
C LYS A 180 7.43 -16.22 8.70
N THR A 181 7.77 -17.51 8.81
CA THR A 181 7.20 -18.56 7.95
C THR A 181 5.71 -18.71 8.18
N ARG A 182 5.23 -18.65 9.43
CA ARG A 182 3.81 -18.67 9.78
C ARG A 182 3.06 -17.50 9.13
N GLN A 183 3.55 -16.28 9.30
CA GLN A 183 2.96 -15.07 8.71
C GLN A 183 2.88 -15.16 7.19
N ARG A 184 3.90 -15.70 6.52
CA ARG A 184 3.89 -15.95 5.08
C ARG A 184 2.82 -16.95 4.66
N LEU A 185 2.76 -18.08 5.34
CA LEU A 185 1.73 -19.10 5.06
C LEU A 185 0.33 -18.51 5.24
N ALA A 186 0.09 -17.81 6.34
CA ALA A 186 -1.18 -17.15 6.61
C ALA A 186 -1.52 -16.11 5.53
N PHE A 187 -0.57 -15.27 5.15
CA PHE A 187 -0.77 -14.25 4.12
C PHE A 187 -1.15 -14.87 2.77
N PHE A 188 -0.35 -15.80 2.26
CA PHE A 188 -0.59 -16.39 0.93
C PHE A 188 -1.82 -17.29 0.91
N THR A 189 -2.12 -17.99 2.03
CA THR A 189 -3.36 -18.74 2.18
C THR A 189 -4.56 -17.80 2.14
N ARG A 190 -4.51 -16.67 2.84
CA ARG A 190 -5.55 -15.63 2.79
C ARG A 190 -5.72 -15.07 1.37
N GLN A 191 -4.62 -14.82 0.63
CA GLN A 191 -4.69 -14.40 -0.77
C GLN A 191 -5.44 -15.43 -1.62
N TRP A 192 -5.11 -16.72 -1.47
CA TRP A 192 -5.78 -17.79 -2.19
C TRP A 192 -7.25 -17.91 -1.80
N ILE A 193 -7.56 -17.92 -0.51
CA ILE A 193 -8.93 -17.95 0.04
C ILE A 193 -9.76 -16.82 -0.60
N ASN A 194 -9.26 -15.59 -0.57
CA ASN A 194 -9.98 -14.44 -1.09
C ASN A 194 -10.11 -14.47 -2.62
N ALA A 195 -9.15 -15.04 -3.33
CA ALA A 195 -9.25 -15.25 -4.78
C ALA A 195 -10.38 -16.22 -5.18
N VAL A 196 -10.58 -17.29 -4.39
CA VAL A 196 -11.62 -18.30 -4.65
C VAL A 196 -12.97 -17.99 -3.97
N ALA A 197 -13.12 -16.81 -3.37
CA ALA A 197 -14.37 -16.41 -2.73
C ALA A 197 -15.55 -16.47 -3.71
N PRO A 198 -16.71 -17.02 -3.31
CA PRO A 198 -17.87 -17.16 -4.20
C PRO A 198 -18.38 -15.82 -4.71
N THR A 199 -18.06 -14.73 -4.04
CA THR A 199 -18.39 -13.36 -4.47
C THR A 199 -17.68 -12.91 -5.73
N ASN A 200 -16.56 -13.56 -6.12
CA ASN A 200 -15.72 -13.16 -7.25
C ASN A 200 -16.13 -13.80 -8.58
N PHE A 201 -17.19 -14.58 -8.61
CA PHE A 201 -17.60 -15.31 -9.82
C PHE A 201 -19.05 -15.08 -10.15
N LEU A 202 -19.34 -14.93 -11.46
CA LEU A 202 -20.68 -14.69 -12.00
C LEU A 202 -21.74 -15.67 -11.44
N MET A 203 -21.43 -16.97 -11.47
CA MET A 203 -22.43 -18.02 -11.16
C MET A 203 -22.66 -18.22 -9.66
N THR A 204 -21.78 -17.73 -8.82
CA THR A 204 -21.84 -17.92 -7.36
C THR A 204 -22.10 -16.62 -6.60
N ASN A 205 -22.10 -15.47 -7.28
CA ASN A 205 -22.45 -14.18 -6.71
C ASN A 205 -23.90 -13.83 -7.10
N PRO A 206 -24.86 -13.84 -6.16
CA PRO A 206 -26.27 -13.61 -6.46
C PRO A 206 -26.55 -12.24 -7.07
N GLU A 207 -25.91 -11.20 -6.55
CA GLU A 207 -26.08 -9.84 -7.05
C GLU A 207 -25.59 -9.69 -8.50
N VAL A 208 -24.42 -10.26 -8.82
CA VAL A 208 -23.87 -10.25 -10.19
C VAL A 208 -24.75 -11.07 -11.13
N LEU A 209 -25.20 -12.24 -10.68
CA LEU A 209 -26.06 -13.10 -11.49
C LEU A 209 -27.39 -12.41 -11.82
N ARG A 210 -28.05 -11.82 -10.82
CA ARG A 210 -29.28 -11.03 -11.01
C ARG A 210 -29.06 -9.87 -11.98
N LEU A 211 -28.03 -9.06 -11.75
CA LEU A 211 -27.68 -7.93 -12.63
C LEU A 211 -27.41 -8.39 -14.07
N THR A 212 -26.75 -9.53 -14.26
CA THR A 212 -26.45 -10.07 -15.59
C THR A 212 -27.73 -10.48 -16.31
N ILE A 213 -28.70 -11.09 -15.63
CA ILE A 213 -30.00 -11.45 -16.20
C ILE A 213 -30.78 -10.18 -16.54
N GLU A 214 -30.89 -9.23 -15.63
CA GLU A 214 -31.64 -7.98 -15.80
C GLU A 214 -31.08 -7.11 -16.93
N SER A 215 -29.74 -6.99 -17.02
CA SER A 215 -29.04 -6.22 -18.04
C SER A 215 -28.87 -6.97 -19.38
N GLN A 216 -29.33 -8.21 -19.47
CA GLN A 216 -29.09 -9.08 -20.62
C GLN A 216 -27.59 -9.22 -20.96
N GLY A 217 -26.73 -9.27 -19.93
CA GLY A 217 -25.30 -9.41 -20.07
C GLY A 217 -24.52 -8.11 -20.38
N GLN A 218 -25.17 -6.96 -20.47
CA GLN A 218 -24.50 -5.69 -20.78
C GLN A 218 -23.47 -5.29 -19.73
N ASN A 219 -23.70 -5.63 -18.44
CA ASN A 219 -22.74 -5.46 -17.37
C ASN A 219 -21.39 -6.17 -17.70
N LEU A 220 -21.43 -7.40 -18.19
CA LEU A 220 -20.23 -8.17 -18.53
C LEU A 220 -19.52 -7.60 -19.77
N VAL A 221 -20.29 -7.17 -20.79
CA VAL A 221 -19.71 -6.51 -21.97
C VAL A 221 -18.96 -5.23 -21.57
N GLN A 222 -19.56 -4.43 -20.69
CA GLN A 222 -18.92 -3.21 -20.19
C GLN A 222 -17.70 -3.56 -19.30
N GLY A 223 -17.83 -4.57 -18.44
CA GLY A 223 -16.74 -5.06 -17.61
C GLY A 223 -15.54 -5.57 -18.41
N MET A 224 -15.77 -6.29 -19.49
CA MET A 224 -14.71 -6.75 -20.40
C MET A 224 -13.97 -5.60 -21.08
N LYS A 225 -14.66 -4.51 -21.46
CA LYS A 225 -14.01 -3.31 -21.99
C LYS A 225 -13.09 -2.69 -20.97
N GLN A 226 -13.56 -2.54 -19.73
CA GLN A 226 -12.75 -2.00 -18.63
C GLN A 226 -11.54 -2.89 -18.32
N LEU A 227 -11.73 -4.22 -18.30
CA LEU A 227 -10.62 -5.17 -18.12
C LEU A 227 -9.56 -5.03 -19.21
N ALA A 228 -9.97 -4.90 -20.48
CA ALA A 228 -9.03 -4.72 -21.59
C ALA A 228 -8.24 -3.40 -21.48
N GLU A 229 -8.90 -2.32 -21.05
CA GLU A 229 -8.24 -1.03 -20.78
C GLU A 229 -7.21 -1.17 -19.64
N ASP A 230 -7.59 -1.79 -18.52
CA ASP A 230 -6.71 -1.95 -17.36
C ASP A 230 -5.54 -2.88 -17.66
N MET A 231 -5.75 -3.94 -18.45
CA MET A 231 -4.66 -4.80 -18.94
C MET A 231 -3.65 -4.04 -19.80
N GLY A 232 -4.12 -3.12 -20.65
CA GLY A 232 -3.24 -2.28 -21.47
C GLY A 232 -2.34 -1.33 -20.65
N ASN A 233 -2.79 -0.93 -19.47
CA ASN A 233 -2.09 -0.03 -18.56
C ASN A 233 -1.30 -0.75 -17.46
N SER A 234 -1.41 -2.07 -17.38
CA SER A 234 -0.75 -2.90 -16.36
C SER A 234 0.71 -3.19 -16.73
N ALA A 235 1.51 -3.51 -15.72
CA ALA A 235 2.83 -4.12 -15.87
C ALA A 235 2.69 -5.66 -15.98
N ASP A 236 3.46 -6.42 -15.20
CA ASP A 236 3.43 -7.88 -15.20
C ASP A 236 2.18 -8.47 -14.49
N THR A 237 1.52 -7.67 -13.66
CA THR A 237 0.32 -8.05 -12.91
C THR A 237 -0.81 -7.07 -13.18
N LEU A 238 -2.05 -7.56 -13.32
CA LEU A 238 -3.23 -6.74 -13.54
C LEU A 238 -3.39 -5.69 -12.43
N ASN A 239 -3.34 -4.43 -12.82
CA ASN A 239 -3.59 -3.29 -11.95
C ASN A 239 -5.06 -2.86 -12.11
N VAL A 240 -5.90 -3.29 -11.18
CA VAL A 240 -7.34 -3.00 -11.21
C VAL A 240 -7.57 -1.53 -10.86
N ARG A 241 -8.30 -0.81 -11.71
CA ARG A 241 -8.63 0.61 -11.52
C ARG A 241 -9.56 0.78 -10.32
N MET A 242 -9.14 1.61 -9.35
CA MET A 242 -9.89 1.83 -8.10
C MET A 242 -10.67 3.16 -8.09
N THR A 243 -10.43 4.04 -9.05
CA THR A 243 -11.07 5.36 -9.14
C THR A 243 -11.16 5.83 -10.59
N ASP A 244 -12.08 6.75 -10.87
CA ASP A 244 -12.10 7.45 -12.15
C ASP A 244 -10.92 8.44 -12.22
N GLN A 245 -9.87 8.04 -12.92
CA GLN A 245 -8.66 8.86 -13.09
C GLN A 245 -8.91 10.10 -13.96
N SER A 246 -9.92 10.11 -14.81
CA SER A 246 -10.24 11.25 -15.68
C SER A 246 -10.82 12.45 -14.93
N ALA A 247 -11.33 12.20 -13.72
CA ALA A 247 -11.92 13.24 -12.86
C ALA A 247 -10.88 14.14 -12.18
N PHE A 248 -9.60 13.75 -12.19
CA PHE A 248 -8.54 14.47 -11.48
C PHE A 248 -7.45 14.95 -12.44
N ARG A 249 -6.99 16.17 -12.17
CA ARG A 249 -5.84 16.78 -12.85
C ARG A 249 -4.99 17.51 -11.83
N VAL A 250 -3.73 17.08 -11.69
CA VAL A 250 -2.75 17.65 -10.76
C VAL A 250 -2.48 19.11 -11.15
N GLY A 251 -2.64 20.03 -10.20
CA GLY A 251 -2.55 21.47 -10.40
C GLY A 251 -3.87 22.17 -10.71
N ASP A 252 -4.92 21.43 -11.13
CA ASP A 252 -6.23 22.04 -11.48
C ASP A 252 -7.27 21.82 -10.37
N ASN A 253 -7.47 20.57 -9.95
CA ASN A 253 -8.48 20.21 -8.96
C ASN A 253 -7.97 19.27 -7.86
N ILE A 254 -6.69 18.95 -7.88
CA ILE A 254 -5.91 18.28 -6.85
C ILE A 254 -4.50 18.89 -6.83
N ALA A 255 -3.86 18.99 -5.67
CA ALA A 255 -2.61 19.73 -5.47
C ALA A 255 -2.75 21.22 -5.88
N THR A 256 -3.76 21.90 -5.33
CA THR A 256 -4.19 23.22 -5.81
C THR A 256 -3.66 24.39 -4.97
N SER A 257 -2.91 24.13 -3.90
CA SER A 257 -2.31 25.19 -3.08
C SER A 257 -1.35 26.03 -3.93
N LYS A 258 -1.51 27.34 -3.89
CA LYS A 258 -0.74 28.27 -4.72
C LYS A 258 0.68 28.44 -4.18
N GLY A 259 1.62 28.64 -5.10
CA GLY A 259 3.02 28.84 -4.78
C GLY A 259 3.89 28.74 -6.04
N LYS A 260 5.19 28.67 -5.84
CA LYS A 260 6.17 28.55 -6.93
C LYS A 260 7.24 27.51 -6.61
N VAL A 261 7.77 26.89 -7.66
CA VAL A 261 9.02 26.14 -7.59
C VAL A 261 10.15 27.15 -7.51
N VAL A 262 10.83 27.20 -6.36
CA VAL A 262 11.89 28.19 -6.06
C VAL A 262 13.30 27.60 -6.21
N PHE A 263 13.40 26.30 -6.42
CA PHE A 263 14.66 25.59 -6.73
C PHE A 263 14.34 24.27 -7.41
N GLU A 264 15.23 23.85 -8.30
CA GLU A 264 15.21 22.49 -8.85
C GLU A 264 16.63 21.97 -9.10
N ASN A 265 16.77 20.66 -9.03
CA ASN A 265 17.94 19.90 -9.42
C ASN A 265 17.52 18.52 -9.96
N HIS A 266 18.48 17.63 -10.25
CA HIS A 266 18.19 16.29 -10.74
C HIS A 266 17.32 15.46 -9.79
N MET A 267 17.29 15.75 -8.46
CA MET A 267 16.58 14.96 -7.47
C MET A 267 15.18 15.49 -7.15
N MET A 268 15.00 16.80 -7.17
CA MET A 268 13.74 17.36 -6.69
C MET A 268 13.47 18.79 -7.21
N GLN A 269 12.22 19.18 -7.13
CA GLN A 269 11.77 20.56 -7.12
C GLN A 269 11.40 20.96 -5.69
N LEU A 270 11.83 22.16 -5.25
CA LEU A 270 11.43 22.74 -3.96
C LEU A 270 10.32 23.76 -4.19
N ILE A 271 9.16 23.48 -3.64
CA ILE A 271 7.98 24.35 -3.75
C ILE A 271 7.86 25.20 -2.51
N GLN A 272 7.74 26.53 -2.68
CA GLN A 272 7.35 27.47 -1.64
C GLN A 272 5.90 27.88 -1.87
N TYR A 273 5.04 27.76 -0.85
CA TYR A 273 3.64 28.13 -0.96
C TYR A 273 3.39 29.58 -0.60
N ASP A 274 2.40 30.20 -1.27
CA ASP A 274 2.00 31.57 -1.04
C ASP A 274 1.39 31.72 0.36
N PRO A 275 1.77 32.74 1.13
CA PRO A 275 1.17 33.00 2.45
C PRO A 275 -0.28 33.41 2.30
N SER A 276 -1.16 32.96 3.19
CA SER A 276 -2.56 33.39 3.28
C SER A 276 -2.79 34.44 4.39
N THR A 277 -1.76 34.73 5.18
CA THR A 277 -1.81 35.65 6.32
C THR A 277 -0.80 36.81 6.17
N GLU A 278 -1.08 37.99 6.73
CA GLU A 278 -0.16 39.13 6.71
C GLU A 278 1.12 38.90 7.53
N LYS A 279 1.00 38.11 8.58
CA LYS A 279 2.12 37.68 9.44
C LYS A 279 2.31 36.19 9.32
N VAL A 280 3.57 35.78 9.33
CA VAL A 280 3.97 34.35 9.29
C VAL A 280 4.97 34.06 10.39
N LYS A 281 5.11 32.75 10.71
CA LYS A 281 6.12 32.26 11.64
C LYS A 281 7.52 32.43 11.03
N GLN A 282 8.47 32.87 11.83
CA GLN A 282 9.82 33.20 11.39
C GLN A 282 10.52 31.97 10.83
N ARG A 283 10.47 30.82 11.55
CA ARG A 283 11.12 29.59 11.09
C ARG A 283 10.27 28.87 10.05
N PRO A 284 10.82 28.64 8.86
CA PRO A 284 10.13 27.87 7.82
C PRO A 284 9.87 26.43 8.23
N LEU A 285 8.85 25.83 7.61
CA LEU A 285 8.51 24.42 7.71
C LEU A 285 8.88 23.72 6.40
N LEU A 286 9.85 22.81 6.44
CA LEU A 286 10.20 21.92 5.33
C LEU A 286 9.47 20.60 5.48
N MET A 287 8.74 20.18 4.44
CA MET A 287 8.06 18.90 4.39
C MET A 287 8.77 17.94 3.42
N VAL A 288 9.09 16.76 3.91
CA VAL A 288 9.78 15.68 3.20
C VAL A 288 8.80 14.54 2.95
N PRO A 289 8.19 14.46 1.76
CA PRO A 289 7.22 13.42 1.43
C PRO A 289 7.90 12.07 1.15
N PRO A 290 7.14 10.97 1.12
CA PRO A 290 7.61 9.72 0.55
C PRO A 290 7.98 9.90 -0.93
N TRP A 291 8.94 9.11 -1.41
CA TRP A 291 9.33 9.10 -2.83
C TRP A 291 8.74 7.94 -3.63
N ILE A 292 7.97 7.05 -2.99
CA ILE A 292 7.27 5.94 -3.67
C ILE A 292 5.93 6.35 -4.26
N ASN A 293 5.40 7.49 -3.81
CA ASN A 293 4.21 8.16 -4.32
C ASN A 293 4.46 9.67 -4.40
N LYS A 294 3.54 10.38 -5.01
CA LYS A 294 3.64 11.83 -5.22
C LYS A 294 3.39 12.62 -3.91
N PHE A 295 4.06 13.77 -3.77
CA PHE A 295 3.98 14.59 -2.56
C PHE A 295 2.56 15.09 -2.23
N TYR A 296 1.67 15.17 -3.23
CA TYR A 296 0.37 15.82 -3.07
C TYR A 296 -0.63 15.04 -2.20
N ILE A 297 -0.24 13.92 -1.61
CA ILE A 297 -0.98 13.37 -0.47
C ILE A 297 -1.14 14.40 0.64
N MET A 298 -0.16 15.30 0.82
CA MET A 298 -0.18 16.36 1.81
C MET A 298 -0.94 17.61 1.32
N ASP A 299 -1.35 17.64 0.04
CA ASP A 299 -2.06 18.74 -0.61
C ASP A 299 -3.13 18.21 -1.60
N LEU A 300 -4.05 17.39 -1.12
CA LEU A 300 -5.07 16.78 -1.99
C LEU A 300 -6.08 17.83 -2.49
N ARG A 301 -6.89 18.34 -1.59
CA ARG A 301 -7.87 19.41 -1.84
C ARG A 301 -7.85 20.37 -0.67
N GLU A 302 -8.43 21.55 -0.82
CA GLU A 302 -8.48 22.58 0.22
C GLU A 302 -8.96 22.05 1.58
N ASN A 303 -9.96 21.18 1.60
CA ASN A 303 -10.55 20.63 2.83
C ASN A 303 -9.81 19.41 3.42
N ASN A 304 -8.82 18.84 2.72
CA ASN A 304 -7.99 17.73 3.18
C ASN A 304 -6.51 17.90 2.79
N SER A 305 -6.02 19.14 2.85
CA SER A 305 -4.64 19.53 2.62
C SER A 305 -3.99 20.00 3.92
N PHE A 306 -2.93 19.30 4.36
CA PHE A 306 -2.11 19.77 5.46
C PHE A 306 -1.31 21.02 5.07
N VAL A 307 -0.86 21.11 3.82
CA VAL A 307 -0.16 22.28 3.28
C VAL A 307 -1.04 23.52 3.37
N HIS A 308 -2.26 23.44 2.85
CA HIS A 308 -3.22 24.55 2.90
C HIS A 308 -3.51 24.98 4.34
N TRP A 309 -3.76 24.00 5.22
CA TRP A 309 -4.00 24.27 6.64
C TRP A 309 -2.80 24.92 7.32
N ALA A 310 -1.58 24.39 7.13
CA ALA A 310 -0.38 24.95 7.75
C ALA A 310 -0.08 26.38 7.27
N VAL A 311 -0.31 26.68 5.99
CA VAL A 311 -0.21 28.04 5.45
C VAL A 311 -1.23 28.96 6.12
N ASN A 312 -2.46 28.51 6.35
CA ASN A 312 -3.50 29.28 7.03
C ASN A 312 -3.20 29.50 8.53
N GLU A 313 -2.43 28.60 9.15
CA GLU A 313 -1.90 28.78 10.53
C GLU A 313 -0.65 29.67 10.56
N GLY A 314 -0.28 30.27 9.43
CA GLY A 314 0.81 31.24 9.30
C GLY A 314 2.20 30.62 9.14
N HIS A 315 2.32 29.33 8.79
CA HIS A 315 3.63 28.76 8.47
C HIS A 315 4.10 29.15 7.07
N THR A 316 5.39 29.44 6.91
CA THR A 316 6.03 29.48 5.59
C THR A 316 6.40 28.04 5.20
N VAL A 317 5.60 27.44 4.32
CA VAL A 317 5.70 26.03 3.98
C VAL A 317 6.53 25.81 2.72
N TYR A 318 7.49 24.89 2.81
CA TYR A 318 8.25 24.35 1.70
C TYR A 318 8.01 22.84 1.58
N VAL A 319 7.82 22.36 0.36
CA VAL A 319 7.64 20.91 0.09
C VAL A 319 8.62 20.46 -0.97
N ILE A 320 9.26 19.31 -0.74
CA ILE A 320 10.04 18.60 -1.75
C ILE A 320 9.09 17.87 -2.68
N SER A 321 9.23 18.08 -3.99
CA SER A 321 8.62 17.27 -5.04
C SER A 321 9.70 16.44 -5.71
N TRP A 322 9.74 15.13 -5.39
CA TRP A 322 10.77 14.23 -5.88
C TRP A 322 10.67 14.00 -7.39
N ALA A 323 11.82 13.90 -8.05
CA ALA A 323 11.91 13.41 -9.40
C ALA A 323 11.39 11.96 -9.49
N ASN A 324 10.71 11.61 -10.58
CA ASN A 324 10.35 10.22 -10.86
C ASN A 324 11.52 9.56 -11.60
N PRO A 325 12.26 8.61 -10.96
CA PRO A 325 13.53 8.14 -11.51
C PRO A 325 13.37 7.37 -12.82
N THR A 326 14.30 7.64 -13.74
CA THR A 326 14.52 6.85 -14.95
C THR A 326 15.57 5.77 -14.72
N PRO A 327 15.78 4.82 -15.67
CA PRO A 327 16.86 3.85 -15.59
C PRO A 327 18.26 4.44 -15.35
N GLU A 328 18.49 5.67 -15.77
CA GLU A 328 19.77 6.39 -15.59
C GLU A 328 20.06 6.70 -14.12
N TYR A 329 19.04 6.72 -13.26
CA TYR A 329 19.17 6.92 -11.82
C TYR A 329 19.58 5.65 -11.04
N LYS A 330 19.96 4.58 -11.72
CA LYS A 330 20.29 3.28 -11.16
C LYS A 330 21.13 3.36 -9.88
N ASN A 331 22.18 4.18 -9.88
CA ASN A 331 23.15 4.32 -8.80
C ASN A 331 22.82 5.44 -7.81
N VAL A 332 21.68 6.11 -7.95
CA VAL A 332 21.22 7.12 -6.99
C VAL A 332 20.70 6.42 -5.74
N GLY A 333 21.41 6.57 -4.64
CA GLY A 333 21.14 5.92 -3.36
C GLY A 333 20.68 6.88 -2.27
N MET A 334 20.59 6.38 -1.04
CA MET A 334 20.11 7.11 0.14
C MET A 334 20.93 8.39 0.43
N SER A 335 22.25 8.34 0.21
CA SER A 335 23.12 9.52 0.38
C SER A 335 22.70 10.67 -0.54
N THR A 336 22.41 10.39 -1.81
CA THR A 336 21.95 11.39 -2.78
C THR A 336 20.59 11.98 -2.41
N TYR A 337 19.62 11.15 -2.00
CA TYR A 337 18.32 11.63 -1.51
C TYR A 337 18.47 12.54 -0.28
N MET A 338 19.40 12.24 0.61
CA MET A 338 19.69 13.09 1.77
C MET A 338 20.37 14.39 1.36
N LYS A 339 21.45 14.31 0.57
CA LYS A 339 22.31 15.49 0.26
C LYS A 339 21.68 16.40 -0.78
N ASP A 340 21.32 15.84 -1.95
CA ASP A 340 20.80 16.61 -3.08
C ASP A 340 19.29 16.83 -2.97
N GLY A 341 18.64 16.14 -2.04
CA GLY A 341 17.26 16.36 -1.64
C GLY A 341 17.16 17.23 -0.39
N VAL A 342 17.18 16.61 0.79
CA VAL A 342 16.84 17.28 2.05
C VAL A 342 17.83 18.40 2.43
N LEU A 343 19.15 18.12 2.40
CA LEU A 343 20.15 19.13 2.75
C LEU A 343 20.19 20.27 1.74
N ALA A 344 20.06 19.97 0.43
CA ALA A 344 19.97 21.00 -0.61
C ALA A 344 18.70 21.88 -0.42
N ALA A 345 17.56 21.28 -0.05
CA ALA A 345 16.36 22.04 0.28
C ALA A 345 16.59 22.98 1.48
N MET A 346 17.25 22.48 2.54
CA MET A 346 17.61 23.31 3.71
C MET A 346 18.53 24.48 3.33
N ASP A 347 19.54 24.24 2.49
CA ASP A 347 20.48 25.27 2.03
C ASP A 347 19.76 26.35 1.21
N GLN A 348 18.82 25.95 0.34
CA GLN A 348 18.00 26.88 -0.44
C GLN A 348 17.04 27.69 0.42
N ILE A 349 16.40 27.07 1.41
CA ILE A 349 15.54 27.76 2.37
C ILE A 349 16.35 28.80 3.15
N GLU A 350 17.56 28.47 3.62
CA GLU A 350 18.46 29.43 4.26
C GLU A 350 18.82 30.58 3.32
N ALA A 351 19.18 30.30 2.07
CA ALA A 351 19.52 31.31 1.07
C ALA A 351 18.36 32.25 0.75
N ILE A 352 17.13 31.71 0.67
CA ILE A 352 15.91 32.47 0.36
C ILE A 352 15.46 33.30 1.59
N THR A 353 15.40 32.68 2.75
CA THR A 353 14.76 33.28 3.93
C THR A 353 15.74 33.99 4.88
N GLY A 354 17.04 33.68 4.81
CA GLY A 354 18.04 34.09 5.78
C GLY A 354 17.98 33.34 7.11
N GLU A 355 17.01 32.40 7.27
CA GLU A 355 16.83 31.63 8.49
C GLU A 355 17.72 30.39 8.49
N LYS A 356 18.65 30.34 9.45
CA LYS A 356 19.59 29.23 9.61
C LYS A 356 18.97 28.01 10.27
N THR A 357 17.81 28.16 10.88
CA THR A 357 17.12 27.12 11.63
C THR A 357 15.71 26.98 11.12
N ILE A 358 15.31 25.76 10.80
CA ILE A 358 13.98 25.43 10.27
C ILE A 358 13.27 24.38 11.12
N ASN A 359 11.98 24.20 10.94
CA ASN A 359 11.24 23.03 11.36
C ASN A 359 11.15 22.05 10.20
N ILE A 360 11.23 20.74 10.47
CA ILE A 360 11.18 19.71 9.43
C ILE A 360 10.11 18.68 9.74
N THR A 361 9.39 18.24 8.71
CA THR A 361 8.37 17.18 8.81
C THR A 361 8.65 16.13 7.76
N GLY A 362 8.69 14.85 8.16
CA GLY A 362 8.83 13.73 7.25
C GLY A 362 7.66 12.75 7.33
N TYR A 363 7.17 12.29 6.19
CA TYR A 363 6.07 11.34 6.13
C TYR A 363 6.54 9.97 5.63
N CYS A 364 6.20 8.93 6.39
CA CYS A 364 6.45 7.52 6.04
C CYS A 364 7.95 7.30 5.73
N ILE A 365 8.29 6.86 4.53
CA ILE A 365 9.67 6.68 4.07
C ILE A 365 10.44 8.01 3.99
N GLY A 366 9.76 9.14 3.71
CA GLY A 366 10.33 10.48 3.86
C GLY A 366 10.66 10.83 5.30
N GLY A 367 9.90 10.27 6.27
CA GLY A 367 10.21 10.35 7.69
C GLY A 367 11.47 9.55 8.06
N MET A 368 11.69 8.39 7.44
CA MET A 368 12.94 7.62 7.63
C MET A 368 14.14 8.41 7.11
N LEU A 369 14.03 9.04 5.94
CA LEU A 369 15.06 9.92 5.39
C LEU A 369 15.30 11.13 6.31
N THR A 370 14.23 11.71 6.85
CA THR A 370 14.33 12.78 7.86
C THR A 370 15.09 12.30 9.10
N ALA A 371 14.73 11.15 9.65
CA ALA A 371 15.43 10.57 10.81
C ALA A 371 16.94 10.34 10.54
N LEU A 372 17.28 9.81 9.35
CA LEU A 372 18.68 9.68 8.92
C LEU A 372 19.37 11.05 8.83
N THR A 373 18.71 12.05 8.25
CA THR A 373 19.23 13.41 8.12
C THR A 373 19.49 14.03 9.50
N LEU A 374 18.58 13.86 10.46
CA LEU A 374 18.77 14.32 11.84
C LEU A 374 19.99 13.67 12.49
N GLY A 375 20.12 12.34 12.35
CA GLY A 375 21.30 11.61 12.86
C GLY A 375 22.60 12.06 12.20
N TYR A 376 22.57 12.35 10.88
CA TYR A 376 23.71 12.89 10.14
C TYR A 376 24.11 14.30 10.64
N LEU A 377 23.13 15.20 10.81
CA LEU A 377 23.35 16.55 11.30
C LEU A 377 23.89 16.53 12.75
N ALA A 378 23.39 15.64 13.60
CA ALA A 378 23.91 15.48 14.96
C ALA A 378 25.37 14.98 14.95
N ALA A 379 25.69 13.97 14.12
CA ALA A 379 27.04 13.43 13.99
C ALA A 379 28.04 14.46 13.43
N THR A 380 27.60 15.31 12.51
CA THR A 380 28.41 16.37 11.87
C THR A 380 28.36 17.72 12.62
N LYS A 381 27.73 17.77 13.80
CA LYS A 381 27.57 18.98 14.64
C LYS A 381 26.82 20.13 13.96
N GLN A 382 25.86 19.79 13.12
CA GLN A 382 24.99 20.74 12.40
C GLN A 382 23.52 20.68 12.88
N GLU A 383 23.25 20.04 14.02
CA GLU A 383 21.91 19.84 14.55
C GLU A 383 21.16 21.18 14.80
N SER A 384 21.89 22.27 15.09
CA SER A 384 21.31 23.61 15.27
C SER A 384 20.57 24.16 14.06
N ARG A 385 20.70 23.54 12.88
CA ARG A 385 19.92 23.88 11.68
C ARG A 385 18.45 23.46 11.78
N ILE A 386 18.10 22.60 12.76
CA ILE A 386 16.73 22.13 12.97
C ILE A 386 16.25 22.56 14.36
N ALA A 387 15.10 23.25 14.42
CA ALA A 387 14.46 23.64 15.69
C ALA A 387 13.60 22.51 16.26
N SER A 388 12.85 21.84 15.40
CA SER A 388 12.04 20.67 15.76
C SER A 388 11.83 19.76 14.56
N ALA A 389 11.55 18.49 14.82
CA ALA A 389 11.23 17.52 13.79
C ALA A 389 9.88 16.85 14.07
N THR A 390 9.15 16.56 12.99
CA THR A 390 7.89 15.81 13.05
C THR A 390 7.99 14.58 12.14
N LEU A 391 7.59 13.42 12.63
CA LEU A 391 7.64 12.15 11.89
C LEU A 391 6.23 11.55 11.82
N TRP A 392 5.67 11.45 10.63
CA TRP A 392 4.34 10.87 10.38
C TRP A 392 4.47 9.44 9.90
N ALA A 393 3.81 8.49 10.59
CA ALA A 393 3.76 7.09 10.22
C ALA A 393 5.15 6.54 9.80
N THR A 394 6.16 6.82 10.61
CA THR A 394 7.57 6.54 10.30
C THR A 394 8.05 5.33 11.11
N ILE A 395 8.39 4.25 10.43
CA ILE A 395 8.98 3.06 11.06
C ILE A 395 10.40 3.40 11.54
N ILE A 396 10.67 3.12 12.79
CA ILE A 396 12.02 3.21 13.39
C ILE A 396 12.58 1.83 13.73
N ASP A 397 11.70 0.87 14.01
CA ASP A 397 12.06 -0.52 14.30
C ASP A 397 11.37 -1.46 13.30
N PHE A 398 12.19 -2.14 12.51
CA PHE A 398 11.75 -3.09 11.48
C PHE A 398 11.67 -4.54 11.97
N SER A 399 11.65 -4.78 13.29
CA SER A 399 11.44 -6.12 13.85
C SER A 399 10.10 -6.73 13.45
N ASP A 400 9.05 -5.89 13.32
CA ASP A 400 7.76 -6.23 12.74
C ASP A 400 7.39 -5.16 11.68
N PRO A 401 7.87 -5.30 10.44
CA PRO A 401 7.62 -4.31 9.38
C PRO A 401 6.20 -4.35 8.82
N GLY A 402 5.29 -5.09 9.45
CA GLY A 402 3.93 -5.28 8.96
C GLY A 402 3.82 -6.33 7.86
N ASP A 403 2.66 -6.35 7.20
CA ASP A 403 2.35 -7.35 6.17
C ASP A 403 3.30 -7.29 4.97
N ILE A 404 3.93 -6.15 4.69
CA ILE A 404 4.95 -6.01 3.64
C ILE A 404 6.16 -6.92 3.89
N GLY A 405 6.45 -7.26 5.15
CA GLY A 405 7.57 -8.13 5.53
C GLY A 405 7.48 -9.53 4.94
N VAL A 406 6.28 -10.00 4.54
CA VAL A 406 6.10 -11.31 3.90
C VAL A 406 6.79 -11.39 2.53
N PHE A 407 6.97 -10.25 1.86
CA PHE A 407 7.65 -10.14 0.58
C PHE A 407 9.17 -9.90 0.70
N ILE A 408 9.73 -9.85 1.92
CA ILE A 408 11.11 -9.44 2.14
C ILE A 408 11.90 -10.54 2.85
N ASP A 409 12.82 -11.16 2.12
CA ASP A 409 13.88 -12.03 2.63
C ASP A 409 15.10 -11.99 1.70
N ASP A 410 16.20 -12.64 2.12
CA ASP A 410 17.45 -12.63 1.36
C ASP A 410 17.32 -13.14 -0.08
N LYS A 411 16.51 -14.17 -0.32
CA LYS A 411 16.32 -14.75 -1.66
C LYS A 411 15.48 -13.84 -2.56
N ILE A 412 14.39 -13.31 -2.01
CA ILE A 412 13.49 -12.39 -2.73
C ILE A 412 14.24 -11.10 -3.03
N VAL A 413 14.95 -10.53 -2.05
CA VAL A 413 15.74 -9.32 -2.25
C VAL A 413 16.83 -9.54 -3.30
N ALA A 414 17.54 -10.67 -3.28
CA ALA A 414 18.53 -10.97 -4.32
C ALA A 414 17.91 -11.10 -5.72
N ALA A 415 16.69 -11.63 -5.83
CA ALA A 415 15.97 -11.70 -7.11
C ALA A 415 15.52 -10.31 -7.59
N ILE A 416 15.03 -9.46 -6.68
CA ILE A 416 14.67 -8.06 -6.96
C ILE A 416 15.91 -7.28 -7.38
N ASP A 417 17.04 -7.43 -6.67
CA ASP A 417 18.31 -6.77 -6.98
C ASP A 417 18.78 -7.11 -8.39
N LYS A 418 18.70 -8.39 -8.78
CA LYS A 418 19.04 -8.82 -10.13
C LYS A 418 18.15 -8.17 -11.20
N GLN A 419 16.83 -8.14 -10.96
CA GLN A 419 15.90 -7.49 -11.88
C GLN A 419 16.16 -5.98 -11.99
N ASN A 420 16.39 -5.31 -10.86
CA ASN A 420 16.67 -3.89 -10.79
C ASN A 420 18.02 -3.53 -11.42
N ALA A 421 19.03 -4.42 -11.32
CA ALA A 421 20.33 -4.24 -11.97
C ALA A 421 20.21 -4.12 -13.48
N ASP A 422 19.29 -4.85 -14.10
CA ASP A 422 19.05 -4.81 -15.54
C ASP A 422 18.17 -3.61 -15.95
N LYS A 423 17.13 -3.31 -15.15
CA LYS A 423 16.15 -2.24 -15.44
C LYS A 423 16.58 -0.85 -14.94
N GLY A 424 17.52 -0.75 -14.01
CA GLY A 424 17.97 0.48 -13.36
C GLY A 424 17.04 1.00 -12.26
N VAL A 425 15.77 0.63 -12.29
CA VAL A 425 14.73 1.02 -11.32
C VAL A 425 13.80 -0.14 -11.02
N PHE A 426 13.18 -0.10 -9.85
CA PHE A 426 11.98 -0.87 -9.52
C PHE A 426 10.74 -0.12 -10.02
N ASP A 427 9.92 -0.79 -10.81
CA ASP A 427 8.71 -0.19 -11.41
C ASP A 427 7.67 0.14 -10.32
N GLY A 428 7.29 1.41 -10.21
CA GLY A 428 6.33 1.88 -9.22
C GLY A 428 4.96 1.21 -9.32
N ARG A 429 4.55 0.74 -10.51
CA ARG A 429 3.27 0.02 -10.68
C ARG A 429 3.26 -1.31 -9.93
N MET A 430 4.40 -2.00 -9.87
CA MET A 430 4.54 -3.23 -9.09
C MET A 430 4.45 -2.96 -7.58
N MET A 431 4.97 -1.83 -7.13
CA MET A 431 4.81 -1.37 -5.74
C MET A 431 3.33 -1.12 -5.42
N GLY A 432 2.61 -0.41 -6.29
CA GLY A 432 1.18 -0.15 -6.14
C GLY A 432 0.34 -1.43 -6.06
N VAL A 433 0.61 -2.42 -6.90
CA VAL A 433 -0.04 -3.74 -6.83
C VAL A 433 0.27 -4.45 -5.51
N SER A 434 1.53 -4.43 -5.07
CA SER A 434 1.93 -5.06 -3.80
C SER A 434 1.17 -4.45 -2.60
N PHE A 435 1.03 -3.13 -2.54
CA PHE A 435 0.23 -2.47 -1.51
C PHE A 435 -1.27 -2.78 -1.61
N SER A 436 -1.81 -2.90 -2.82
CA SER A 436 -3.21 -3.29 -3.01
C SER A 436 -3.48 -4.73 -2.52
N LEU A 437 -2.52 -5.64 -2.70
CA LEU A 437 -2.60 -7.02 -2.22
C LEU A 437 -2.46 -7.15 -0.69
N LEU A 438 -1.95 -6.14 0.02
CA LEU A 438 -2.01 -6.14 1.49
C LEU A 438 -3.44 -5.99 2.02
N ARG A 439 -4.34 -5.43 1.23
CA ARG A 439 -5.78 -5.24 1.51
C ARG A 439 -6.62 -5.74 0.33
N GLU A 440 -6.33 -6.94 -0.14
CA GLU A 440 -6.83 -7.52 -1.39
C GLU A 440 -8.36 -7.46 -1.53
N ASN A 441 -9.11 -7.73 -0.47
CA ASN A 441 -10.58 -7.67 -0.53
C ASN A 441 -11.10 -6.26 -0.81
N SER A 442 -10.51 -5.23 -0.19
CA SER A 442 -11.00 -3.85 -0.31
C SER A 442 -10.37 -3.08 -1.46
N LEU A 443 -9.10 -3.39 -1.81
CA LEU A 443 -8.34 -2.64 -2.82
C LEU A 443 -8.11 -3.41 -4.14
N TYR A 444 -8.49 -4.69 -4.21
CA TYR A 444 -8.36 -5.50 -5.42
C TYR A 444 -9.69 -6.19 -5.78
N TRP A 445 -10.13 -7.18 -4.98
CA TRP A 445 -11.30 -8.01 -5.32
C TRP A 445 -12.62 -7.22 -5.35
N ASN A 446 -12.79 -6.25 -4.46
CA ASN A 446 -13.97 -5.37 -4.51
C ASN A 446 -14.07 -4.65 -5.86
N TYR A 447 -12.98 -4.03 -6.33
CA TYR A 447 -12.97 -3.33 -7.63
C TYR A 447 -13.02 -4.30 -8.81
N TYR A 448 -12.42 -5.49 -8.69
CA TYR A 448 -12.57 -6.55 -9.69
C TYR A 448 -14.05 -6.90 -9.93
N VAL A 449 -14.81 -7.12 -8.85
CA VAL A 449 -16.24 -7.43 -8.93
C VAL A 449 -17.04 -6.24 -9.48
N GLN A 450 -16.83 -5.04 -8.96
CA GLN A 450 -17.55 -3.84 -9.38
C GLN A 450 -17.28 -3.51 -10.86
N ASN A 451 -15.99 -3.46 -11.25
CA ASN A 451 -15.61 -3.02 -12.59
C ASN A 451 -15.89 -4.08 -13.66
N TYR A 452 -15.53 -5.33 -13.39
CA TYR A 452 -15.49 -6.35 -14.44
C TYR A 452 -16.69 -7.29 -14.44
N LEU A 453 -17.29 -7.55 -13.29
CA LEU A 453 -18.48 -8.39 -13.20
C LEU A 453 -19.77 -7.57 -13.21
N LYS A 454 -19.82 -6.44 -12.52
CA LYS A 454 -20.98 -5.56 -12.52
C LYS A 454 -20.94 -4.54 -13.67
N GLY A 455 -19.77 -4.27 -14.27
CA GLY A 455 -19.60 -3.29 -15.36
C GLY A 455 -19.71 -1.85 -14.87
N GLU A 456 -19.60 -1.61 -13.57
CA GLU A 456 -19.66 -0.28 -12.97
C GLU A 456 -18.36 0.48 -13.21
N ARG A 457 -18.43 1.80 -13.32
CA ARG A 457 -17.25 2.66 -13.35
C ARG A 457 -16.91 3.09 -11.94
N PRO A 458 -15.63 3.03 -11.53
CA PRO A 458 -15.23 3.53 -10.24
C PRO A 458 -15.60 5.00 -10.06
N VAL A 459 -16.11 5.35 -8.89
CA VAL A 459 -16.41 6.74 -8.55
C VAL A 459 -15.12 7.55 -8.33
N PRO A 460 -15.10 8.86 -8.62
CA PRO A 460 -13.95 9.71 -8.33
C PRO A 460 -13.65 9.76 -6.83
N PHE A 461 -12.43 9.36 -6.46
CA PHE A 461 -11.94 9.43 -5.09
C PHE A 461 -10.46 9.84 -5.06
N ASP A 462 -10.16 11.02 -4.51
CA ASP A 462 -8.86 11.67 -4.53
C ASP A 462 -7.73 10.85 -3.89
N LEU A 463 -7.98 10.22 -2.75
CA LEU A 463 -7.00 9.35 -2.08
C LEU A 463 -6.61 8.15 -2.95
N LEU A 464 -7.56 7.53 -3.65
CA LEU A 464 -7.29 6.41 -4.55
C LEU A 464 -6.64 6.87 -5.85
N TYR A 465 -6.95 8.09 -6.32
CA TYR A 465 -6.22 8.69 -7.44
C TYR A 465 -4.73 8.84 -7.08
N TRP A 466 -4.43 9.47 -5.94
CA TRP A 466 -3.06 9.58 -5.46
C TRP A 466 -2.38 8.21 -5.26
N ASN A 467 -3.09 7.25 -4.67
CA ASN A 467 -2.55 5.90 -4.42
C ASN A 467 -2.15 5.18 -5.73
N SER A 468 -2.85 5.46 -6.83
CA SER A 468 -2.53 4.91 -8.14
C SER A 468 -1.42 5.66 -8.89
N ASP A 469 -1.05 6.88 -8.45
CA ASP A 469 -0.01 7.72 -9.06
C ASP A 469 1.37 7.46 -8.44
N CYS A 470 1.85 6.24 -8.63
CA CYS A 470 3.12 5.77 -8.08
C CYS A 470 4.33 6.32 -8.83
N THR A 471 5.49 6.26 -8.15
CA THR A 471 6.81 6.61 -8.68
C THR A 471 7.71 5.38 -8.71
N ASN A 472 8.63 5.34 -9.66
CA ASN A 472 9.69 4.35 -9.69
C ASN A 472 10.64 4.56 -8.50
N VAL A 473 11.39 3.51 -8.14
CA VAL A 473 12.43 3.58 -7.11
C VAL A 473 13.74 3.15 -7.72
N THR A 474 14.82 3.91 -7.50
CA THR A 474 16.14 3.58 -8.05
C THR A 474 16.63 2.24 -7.50
N ALA A 475 17.42 1.50 -8.31
CA ALA A 475 17.93 0.20 -7.90
C ALA A 475 18.75 0.29 -6.60
N ALA A 476 19.66 1.27 -6.50
CA ALA A 476 20.52 1.46 -5.33
C ALA A 476 19.72 1.81 -4.05
N LEU A 477 18.72 2.70 -4.17
CA LEU A 477 17.88 3.06 -3.02
C LEU A 477 17.00 1.91 -2.55
N HIS A 478 16.40 1.17 -3.51
CA HIS A 478 15.55 0.02 -3.19
C HIS A 478 16.35 -1.08 -2.49
N HIS A 479 17.56 -1.39 -3.00
CA HIS A 479 18.48 -2.31 -2.34
C HIS A 479 18.81 -1.87 -0.90
N PHE A 480 19.19 -0.60 -0.72
CA PHE A 480 19.52 -0.05 0.60
C PHE A 480 18.37 -0.22 1.59
N LEU A 481 17.14 0.15 1.19
CA LEU A 481 15.96 0.04 2.05
C LEU A 481 15.71 -1.40 2.47
N LEU A 482 15.67 -2.34 1.50
CA LEU A 482 15.36 -3.73 1.79
C LEU A 482 16.43 -4.38 2.65
N ARG A 483 17.73 -4.12 2.40
CA ARG A 483 18.84 -4.70 3.14
C ARG A 483 19.04 -4.06 4.51
N GLU A 484 19.22 -2.74 4.55
CA GLU A 484 19.67 -2.06 5.76
C GLU A 484 18.52 -1.88 6.76
N PHE A 485 17.30 -1.64 6.28
CA PHE A 485 16.16 -1.43 7.17
C PHE A 485 15.37 -2.72 7.37
N TYR A 486 14.78 -3.29 6.32
CA TYR A 486 13.85 -4.40 6.49
C TYR A 486 14.51 -5.72 6.92
N ILE A 487 15.72 -6.06 6.41
CA ILE A 487 16.41 -7.30 6.79
C ILE A 487 17.26 -7.08 8.05
N ASN A 488 18.15 -6.06 8.04
CA ASN A 488 19.16 -5.87 9.06
C ASN A 488 18.67 -5.01 10.24
N ASN A 489 17.55 -4.29 10.10
CA ASN A 489 16.97 -3.40 11.10
C ASN A 489 18.00 -2.43 11.70
N LEU A 490 18.77 -1.75 10.82
CA LEU A 490 19.89 -0.92 11.25
C LEU A 490 19.51 0.48 11.69
N LEU A 491 18.35 1.01 11.27
CA LEU A 491 17.95 2.39 11.58
C LEU A 491 17.89 2.66 13.10
N ARG A 492 17.40 1.70 13.87
CA ARG A 492 17.31 1.80 15.34
C ARG A 492 18.65 1.60 16.07
N LYS A 493 19.65 1.03 15.39
CA LYS A 493 20.92 0.63 16.02
C LYS A 493 21.90 1.80 15.98
N PRO A 494 22.49 2.22 17.12
CA PRO A 494 23.52 3.25 17.13
C PRO A 494 24.70 2.88 16.22
N GLY A 495 24.99 3.73 15.22
CA GLY A 495 26.03 3.48 14.23
C GLY A 495 25.75 2.32 13.27
N GLY A 496 24.53 1.79 13.24
CA GLY A 496 24.14 0.70 12.35
C GLY A 496 24.11 1.10 10.88
N VAL A 497 23.68 2.32 10.60
CA VAL A 497 23.70 2.92 9.26
C VAL A 497 24.90 3.84 9.12
N GLU A 498 25.58 3.76 7.98
CA GLU A 498 26.68 4.67 7.62
C GLU A 498 26.35 5.36 6.29
N ILE A 499 26.39 6.69 6.27
CA ILE A 499 26.18 7.51 5.07
C ILE A 499 27.45 8.32 4.82
N ASP A 500 28.15 8.04 3.73
CA ASP A 500 29.40 8.70 3.32
C ASP A 500 30.44 8.79 4.44
N GLY A 501 30.66 7.68 5.14
CA GLY A 501 31.62 7.58 6.25
C GLY A 501 31.10 8.13 7.60
N VAL A 502 29.87 8.66 7.65
CA VAL A 502 29.24 9.16 8.87
C VAL A 502 28.31 8.10 9.46
N LYS A 503 28.62 7.64 10.65
CA LYS A 503 27.78 6.68 11.39
C LYS A 503 26.60 7.38 12.03
N ILE A 504 25.41 6.90 11.73
CA ILE A 504 24.15 7.46 12.20
C ILE A 504 23.77 6.86 13.55
N ASP A 505 23.53 7.74 14.53
CA ASP A 505 23.07 7.37 15.87
C ASP A 505 21.93 8.30 16.29
N LEU A 506 20.70 7.81 16.21
CA LEU A 506 19.51 8.59 16.55
C LEU A 506 19.45 8.98 18.03
N SER A 507 20.17 8.30 18.90
CA SER A 507 20.27 8.66 20.33
C SER A 507 21.04 9.98 20.57
N LYS A 508 21.80 10.42 19.57
CA LYS A 508 22.52 11.69 19.57
C LYS A 508 21.66 12.87 19.14
N VAL A 509 20.53 12.63 18.51
CA VAL A 509 19.56 13.68 18.14
C VAL A 509 18.92 14.23 19.41
N LYS A 510 19.16 15.51 19.69
CA LYS A 510 18.70 16.20 20.92
C LYS A 510 17.59 17.20 20.69
N ILE A 511 17.26 17.51 19.44
CA ILE A 511 16.12 18.37 19.12
C ILE A 511 14.80 17.70 19.54
N PRO A 512 13.74 18.48 19.80
CA PRO A 512 12.41 17.97 20.04
C PRO A 512 11.84 17.24 18.82
N VAL A 513 11.24 16.05 19.06
CA VAL A 513 10.65 15.23 18.01
C VAL A 513 9.18 14.90 18.33
N PHE A 514 8.27 15.29 17.44
CA PHE A 514 6.87 14.89 17.47
C PHE A 514 6.66 13.69 16.53
N MET A 515 6.06 12.65 17.03
CA MET A 515 5.77 11.44 16.25
C MET A 515 4.28 11.16 16.26
N VAL A 516 3.71 10.89 15.09
CA VAL A 516 2.33 10.41 14.95
C VAL A 516 2.32 9.10 14.16
N ALA A 517 1.63 8.11 14.68
CA ALA A 517 1.31 6.86 14.01
C ALA A 517 -0.21 6.64 14.03
N THR A 518 -0.73 5.65 13.33
CA THR A 518 -2.16 5.39 13.29
C THR A 518 -2.49 3.94 13.61
N LEU A 519 -3.58 3.76 14.37
CA LEU A 519 -3.94 2.48 15.03
C LEU A 519 -4.19 1.35 14.03
N GLN A 520 -4.78 1.67 12.87
CA GLN A 520 -5.15 0.68 11.84
C GLN A 520 -4.16 0.68 10.66
N ASP A 521 -2.98 1.24 10.86
CA ASP A 521 -1.93 1.25 9.84
C ASP A 521 -1.35 -0.15 9.63
N HIS A 522 -1.51 -0.67 8.43
CA HIS A 522 -1.00 -1.98 8.03
C HIS A 522 0.32 -1.91 7.25
N ILE A 523 0.76 -0.68 6.88
CA ILE A 523 2.00 -0.41 6.15
C ILE A 523 3.11 -0.06 7.14
N ALA A 524 2.86 0.94 7.99
CA ALA A 524 3.77 1.38 9.04
C ALA A 524 3.11 1.14 10.41
N LYS A 525 3.09 -0.11 10.86
CA LYS A 525 2.46 -0.48 12.13
C LYS A 525 2.91 0.46 13.24
N TRP A 526 1.95 0.99 14.01
CA TRP A 526 2.26 1.96 15.06
C TRP A 526 3.25 1.43 16.10
N LYS A 527 3.24 0.11 16.38
CA LYS A 527 4.21 -0.55 17.27
C LYS A 527 5.65 -0.54 16.71
N SER A 528 5.81 -0.34 15.42
CA SER A 528 7.11 -0.20 14.75
C SER A 528 7.55 1.27 14.61
N CYS A 529 6.59 2.20 14.75
CA CYS A 529 6.87 3.65 14.87
C CYS A 529 7.19 4.04 16.33
N TYR A 530 6.47 3.47 17.29
CA TYR A 530 6.59 3.77 18.73
C TYR A 530 8.01 3.69 19.30
N PRO A 531 8.90 2.75 18.88
CA PRO A 531 10.29 2.71 19.36
C PRO A 531 11.08 3.99 19.14
N GLY A 532 10.65 4.90 18.27
CA GLY A 532 11.19 6.25 18.19
C GLY A 532 11.21 6.96 19.54
N THR A 533 10.22 6.71 20.40
CA THR A 533 10.15 7.25 21.77
C THR A 533 11.31 6.75 22.67
N GLN A 534 11.90 5.62 22.34
CA GLN A 534 13.02 5.02 23.09
C GLN A 534 14.38 5.35 22.46
N VAL A 535 14.39 5.59 21.14
CA VAL A 535 15.64 5.73 20.35
C VAL A 535 16.12 7.17 20.29
N PHE A 536 15.24 8.17 20.05
CA PHE A 536 15.65 9.57 20.00
C PHE A 536 16.10 10.09 21.37
N GLY A 537 17.17 10.87 21.39
CA GLY A 537 17.80 11.35 22.63
C GLY A 537 17.24 12.67 23.18
N GLY A 538 16.42 13.40 22.41
CA GLY A 538 15.78 14.66 22.76
C GLY A 538 14.41 14.50 23.43
N GLU A 539 13.70 15.63 23.62
CA GLU A 539 12.31 15.64 24.01
C GLU A 539 11.44 14.97 22.94
N LYS A 540 10.46 14.20 23.36
CA LYS A 540 9.63 13.39 22.48
C LYS A 540 8.14 13.55 22.80
N VAL A 541 7.33 13.64 21.76
CA VAL A 541 5.88 13.50 21.84
C VAL A 541 5.47 12.39 20.88
N PHE A 542 4.64 11.46 21.34
CA PHE A 542 4.05 10.43 20.50
C PHE A 542 2.53 10.49 20.60
N VAL A 543 1.88 10.47 19.45
CA VAL A 543 0.43 10.50 19.30
C VAL A 543 0.00 9.32 18.43
N LEU A 544 -1.03 8.59 18.86
CA LEU A 544 -1.60 7.48 18.11
C LEU A 544 -2.98 7.87 17.58
N GLY A 545 -3.07 8.25 16.32
CA GLY A 545 -4.33 8.57 15.64
C GLY A 545 -5.17 7.33 15.35
N GLU A 546 -6.47 7.52 15.21
CA GLU A 546 -7.36 6.48 14.70
C GLU A 546 -7.20 6.30 13.17
N SER A 547 -7.83 5.24 12.61
CA SER A 547 -7.82 4.93 11.18
C SER A 547 -6.47 4.41 10.65
N GLY A 548 -6.28 4.42 9.31
CA GLY A 548 -5.13 3.81 8.64
C GLY A 548 -4.10 4.83 8.18
N HIS A 549 -3.09 4.33 7.47
CA HIS A 549 -1.86 5.03 7.05
C HIS A 549 -2.08 6.41 6.42
N ILE A 550 -3.13 6.57 5.61
CA ILE A 550 -3.42 7.82 4.90
C ILE A 550 -4.50 8.61 5.65
N ALA A 551 -5.70 8.03 5.83
CA ALA A 551 -6.84 8.73 6.38
C ALA A 551 -6.67 9.13 7.86
N GLY A 552 -5.80 8.44 8.61
CA GLY A 552 -5.48 8.81 9.99
C GLY A 552 -4.46 9.94 10.09
N ILE A 553 -3.59 10.08 9.08
CA ILE A 553 -2.60 11.17 8.97
C ILE A 553 -3.25 12.40 8.34
N MET A 554 -3.90 12.27 7.17
CA MET A 554 -4.66 13.34 6.52
C MET A 554 -6.05 13.47 7.16
N ASN A 555 -6.07 13.93 8.41
CA ASN A 555 -7.24 14.03 9.28
C ASN A 555 -7.43 15.49 9.75
N PRO A 556 -7.95 16.39 8.87
CA PRO A 556 -8.07 17.83 9.16
C PRO A 556 -9.01 18.11 10.34
N PRO A 557 -8.94 19.33 10.93
CA PRO A 557 -9.88 19.77 11.97
C PRO A 557 -11.34 19.60 11.55
N GLY A 558 -12.16 19.12 12.48
CA GLY A 558 -13.58 18.79 12.22
C GLY A 558 -13.82 17.40 11.64
N SER A 559 -12.78 16.61 11.40
CA SER A 559 -12.90 15.21 10.99
C SER A 559 -13.40 14.32 12.12
N LYS A 560 -13.78 13.07 11.76
CA LYS A 560 -14.38 12.13 12.70
C LYS A 560 -13.37 11.39 13.59
N TYR A 561 -12.08 11.36 13.23
CA TYR A 561 -11.07 10.57 13.91
C TYR A 561 -10.40 11.35 15.03
N GLY A 562 -10.26 10.72 16.19
CA GLY A 562 -9.50 11.24 17.32
C GLY A 562 -8.10 10.64 17.42
N TYR A 563 -7.46 10.84 18.56
CA TYR A 563 -6.15 10.28 18.84
C TYR A 563 -6.00 9.90 20.33
N TYR A 564 -4.99 9.06 20.61
CA TYR A 564 -4.56 8.67 21.95
C TYR A 564 -3.22 9.33 22.27
N THR A 565 -3.04 9.74 23.51
CA THR A 565 -1.82 10.35 24.01
C THR A 565 -1.52 9.90 25.45
N ASN A 566 -0.22 9.76 25.75
CA ASN A 566 0.29 9.45 27.08
C ASN A 566 1.76 9.88 27.13
N ASP A 567 2.12 10.74 28.06
CA ASP A 567 3.50 11.29 28.17
C ASP A 567 4.46 10.33 28.91
N ASN A 568 3.95 9.21 29.44
CA ASN A 568 4.78 8.18 30.06
C ASN A 568 5.15 7.10 29.02
N TYR A 569 6.31 7.26 28.39
CA TYR A 569 6.80 6.37 27.33
C TYR A 569 7.49 5.14 27.92
N THR A 570 6.74 4.08 28.16
CA THR A 570 7.27 2.77 28.57
C THR A 570 7.89 2.04 27.38
N ALA A 571 8.73 1.03 27.64
CA ALA A 571 9.27 0.18 26.57
C ALA A 571 8.20 -0.73 25.94
N ASP A 572 7.12 -1.00 26.66
CA ASP A 572 5.97 -1.78 26.19
C ASP A 572 4.93 -0.86 25.54
N ALA A 573 4.80 -0.96 24.23
CA ALA A 573 3.85 -0.17 23.45
C ALA A 573 2.37 -0.50 23.79
N ASP A 574 2.05 -1.77 24.09
CA ASP A 574 0.69 -2.17 24.48
C ASP A 574 0.31 -1.59 25.83
N GLN A 575 1.25 -1.57 26.79
CA GLN A 575 1.03 -0.93 28.09
C GLN A 575 0.85 0.59 27.93
N TRP A 576 1.67 1.23 27.07
CA TRP A 576 1.53 2.64 26.76
C TRP A 576 0.13 2.95 26.22
N TYR A 577 -0.37 2.16 25.26
CA TYR A 577 -1.69 2.35 24.66
C TYR A 577 -2.82 2.10 25.66
N LYS A 578 -2.70 1.08 26.49
CA LYS A 578 -3.69 0.76 27.54
C LYS A 578 -3.88 1.92 28.53
N ASP A 579 -2.79 2.63 28.84
CA ASP A 579 -2.78 3.76 29.79
C ASP A 579 -3.03 5.11 29.10
N ALA A 580 -3.16 5.13 27.75
CA ALA A 580 -3.34 6.35 26.98
C ALA A 580 -4.74 6.93 27.12
N THR A 581 -4.83 8.25 27.10
CA THR A 581 -6.07 9.01 27.09
C THR A 581 -6.51 9.27 25.66
N TYR A 582 -7.78 8.99 25.36
CA TYR A 582 -8.41 9.31 24.09
C TYR A 582 -8.83 10.78 24.04
N VAL A 583 -8.51 11.48 22.96
CA VAL A 583 -8.91 12.85 22.67
C VAL A 583 -9.73 12.88 21.38
N LYS A 584 -10.98 13.37 21.46
CA LYS A 584 -11.87 13.49 20.31
C LYS A 584 -11.58 14.79 19.52
N ASP A 585 -10.40 14.86 18.96
CA ASP A 585 -9.95 15.96 18.10
C ASP A 585 -8.89 15.41 17.14
N THR A 586 -8.57 16.19 16.08
CA THR A 586 -7.47 15.83 15.19
C THR A 586 -6.11 16.00 15.86
N TRP A 587 -5.15 15.16 15.51
CA TRP A 587 -3.76 15.31 15.95
C TRP A 587 -3.10 16.58 15.39
N TRP A 588 -3.64 17.21 14.31
CA TRP A 588 -3.12 18.47 13.74
C TRP A 588 -3.19 19.60 14.77
N THR A 589 -4.28 19.71 15.51
CA THR A 589 -4.46 20.69 16.60
C THR A 589 -3.41 20.47 17.70
N ARG A 590 -3.18 19.22 18.11
CA ARG A 590 -2.15 18.88 19.10
C ARG A 590 -0.75 19.23 18.61
N TRP A 591 -0.45 18.94 17.34
CA TRP A 591 0.82 19.28 16.70
C TRP A 591 1.01 20.80 16.62
N HIS A 592 -0.02 21.54 16.24
CA HIS A 592 0.02 23.00 16.17
C HIS A 592 0.37 23.63 17.54
N ASP A 593 -0.22 23.14 18.62
CA ASP A 593 0.13 23.62 19.96
C ASP A 593 1.56 23.26 20.36
N TRP A 594 2.02 22.05 20.00
CA TRP A 594 3.37 21.60 20.31
C TRP A 594 4.46 22.36 19.56
N ILE A 595 4.22 22.77 18.31
CA ILE A 595 5.25 23.41 17.47
C ILE A 595 5.49 24.89 17.86
N LYS A 596 4.55 25.55 18.51
CA LYS A 596 4.60 26.99 18.86
C LYS A 596 5.94 27.46 19.46
N PRO A 597 6.56 26.79 20.42
CA PRO A 597 7.86 27.20 20.98
C PRO A 597 9.01 27.20 19.94
N PHE A 598 8.83 26.47 18.83
CA PHE A 598 9.86 26.26 17.81
C PHE A 598 9.63 27.11 16.54
N GLU A 599 8.60 27.94 16.49
CA GLU A 599 8.25 28.77 15.32
C GLU A 599 9.10 30.03 15.19
N GLY A 600 9.72 30.49 16.28
CA GLY A 600 10.37 31.80 16.36
C GLY A 600 9.35 32.93 16.51
N ASN A 601 9.73 34.14 16.10
CA ASN A 601 8.85 35.33 16.19
C ASN A 601 7.83 35.33 15.04
N GLU A 602 6.82 36.19 15.15
CA GLU A 602 5.98 36.57 14.00
C GLU A 602 6.68 37.65 13.18
N ILE A 603 6.73 37.46 11.88
CA ILE A 603 7.31 38.41 10.91
C ILE A 603 6.30 38.70 9.80
N ASN A 604 6.55 39.72 8.99
CA ASN A 604 5.74 39.95 7.78
C ASN A 604 5.83 38.77 6.83
N ALA A 605 4.74 38.48 6.16
CA ALA A 605 4.68 37.41 5.16
C ALA A 605 5.78 37.58 4.09
N ARG A 606 6.39 36.47 3.73
CA ARG A 606 7.42 36.44 2.70
C ARG A 606 6.78 36.47 1.32
N VAL A 607 7.36 37.24 0.41
CA VAL A 607 6.94 37.22 -0.99
C VAL A 607 7.60 36.05 -1.71
N VAL A 608 6.80 35.14 -2.26
CA VAL A 608 7.30 33.99 -2.99
C VAL A 608 8.03 34.45 -4.27
N GLY A 609 9.20 33.89 -4.53
CA GLY A 609 10.07 34.33 -5.62
C GLY A 609 10.99 35.50 -5.26
N GLN A 610 11.04 35.91 -3.98
CA GLN A 610 12.00 36.88 -3.47
C GLN A 610 12.78 36.33 -2.27
N ASN A 611 14.02 36.78 -2.13
CA ASN A 611 14.79 36.48 -0.93
C ASN A 611 14.47 37.43 0.24
N SER A 612 15.07 37.24 1.40
CA SER A 612 14.89 38.05 2.61
C SER A 612 15.28 39.52 2.44
N GLN A 613 16.01 39.87 1.39
CA GLN A 613 16.40 41.26 1.06
C GLN A 613 15.46 41.88 0.02
N GLY A 614 14.37 41.18 -0.38
CA GLY A 614 13.41 41.63 -1.39
C GLY A 614 13.94 41.55 -2.84
N LYS A 615 15.06 40.85 -3.05
CA LYS A 615 15.62 40.62 -4.39
C LYS A 615 14.94 39.40 -5.02
N GLU A 616 14.55 39.53 -6.27
CA GLU A 616 14.01 38.39 -7.06
C GLU A 616 15.01 37.24 -7.15
N ILE A 617 14.48 36.02 -7.01
CA ILE A 617 15.22 34.77 -7.19
C ILE A 617 14.64 34.02 -8.40
N PRO A 618 15.43 33.11 -9.04
CA PRO A 618 14.93 32.25 -10.09
C PRO A 618 13.72 31.41 -9.58
N THR A 619 12.71 31.30 -10.43
CA THR A 619 11.59 30.40 -10.23
C THR A 619 11.43 29.51 -11.46
N TYR A 620 10.96 28.25 -11.24
CA TYR A 620 10.92 27.19 -12.24
C TYR A 620 9.49 26.77 -12.57
N GLY A 621 8.55 27.67 -12.39
CA GLY A 621 7.12 27.49 -12.63
C GLY A 621 6.27 27.62 -11.35
N ASP A 622 4.96 27.55 -11.54
CA ASP A 622 4.00 27.60 -10.44
C ASP A 622 3.86 26.22 -9.77
N ALA A 623 3.42 26.19 -8.52
CA ALA A 623 3.02 24.95 -7.85
C ALA A 623 1.89 24.26 -8.66
N PRO A 624 1.87 22.94 -8.71
CA PRO A 624 2.70 21.95 -8.01
C PRO A 624 4.02 21.58 -8.70
N GLY A 625 4.44 22.32 -9.73
CA GLY A 625 5.64 22.07 -10.52
C GLY A 625 5.45 20.97 -11.58
N SER A 626 6.54 20.66 -12.29
CA SER A 626 6.53 19.70 -13.41
C SER A 626 6.92 18.27 -12.99
N TYR A 627 7.75 18.08 -11.97
CA TYR A 627 8.22 16.75 -11.56
C TYR A 627 7.09 15.84 -11.09
N VAL A 628 6.11 16.40 -10.40
CA VAL A 628 4.95 15.67 -9.90
C VAL A 628 4.06 15.12 -11.02
N THR A 629 4.09 15.71 -12.22
CA THR A 629 3.23 15.30 -13.35
C THR A 629 3.80 14.11 -14.13
N VAL A 630 5.11 13.82 -14.00
CA VAL A 630 5.77 12.72 -14.72
C VAL A 630 5.26 11.37 -14.23
N LYS A 631 4.64 10.58 -15.11
CA LYS A 631 4.14 9.24 -14.78
C LYS A 631 5.26 8.21 -14.73
N ALA A 632 5.08 7.14 -13.94
CA ALA A 632 6.07 6.07 -13.82
C ALA A 632 6.41 5.44 -15.18
N THR A 633 5.41 5.25 -16.05
CA THR A 633 5.60 4.71 -17.41
C THR A 633 6.40 5.65 -18.33
N GLU A 634 6.18 6.95 -18.21
CA GLU A 634 6.93 7.97 -18.98
C GLU A 634 8.40 7.98 -18.55
N ALA A 635 8.65 7.93 -17.23
CA ALA A 635 10.00 7.86 -16.68
C ALA A 635 10.75 6.61 -17.16
N LEU A 636 10.08 5.45 -17.30
CA LEU A 636 10.71 4.22 -17.81
C LEU A 636 11.13 4.32 -19.28
N THR A 637 10.52 5.18 -20.08
CA THR A 637 10.87 5.38 -21.50
C THR A 637 11.96 6.42 -21.70
N GLY A 638 12.49 7.00 -20.63
CA GLY A 638 13.54 8.03 -20.70
C GLY A 638 13.02 9.43 -21.07
N HIS A 639 11.71 9.62 -21.19
CA HIS A 639 11.12 10.95 -21.37
C HIS A 639 11.14 11.69 -20.03
N ASN A 640 12.10 12.60 -19.86
CA ASN A 640 12.11 13.40 -18.66
C ASN A 640 13.02 14.64 -18.74
N PHE A 641 12.86 15.46 -17.70
CA PHE A 641 13.66 16.61 -17.29
C PHE A 641 15.15 16.27 -17.02
N ALA A 642 15.52 14.99 -16.83
CA ALA A 642 16.86 14.57 -16.43
C ALA A 642 17.94 14.87 -17.49
N GLU A 643 17.58 15.12 -18.74
CA GLU A 643 18.54 15.46 -19.79
C GLU A 643 19.36 16.72 -19.42
N ALA A 644 18.71 17.72 -18.80
CA ALA A 644 19.37 18.93 -18.31
C ALA A 644 20.34 18.67 -17.15
N TYR A 645 20.16 17.60 -16.38
CA TYR A 645 20.91 17.27 -15.17
C TYR A 645 21.71 15.96 -15.29
N ARG A 646 21.75 15.36 -16.47
CA ARG A 646 22.42 14.06 -16.71
C ARG A 646 23.86 14.01 -16.19
N SER A 647 24.58 15.12 -16.26
CA SER A 647 25.96 15.24 -15.76
C SER A 647 26.07 15.22 -14.22
N GLN A 648 24.95 15.35 -13.50
CA GLN A 648 24.90 15.34 -12.03
C GLN A 648 24.60 13.94 -11.48
N LEU A 649 24.19 12.99 -12.34
CA LEU A 649 23.93 11.62 -11.91
C LEU A 649 25.25 10.87 -11.66
N PRO A 650 25.28 9.96 -10.65
CA PRO A 650 26.39 9.05 -10.48
C PRO A 650 26.60 8.20 -11.74
N PRO A 651 27.85 7.84 -12.09
CA PRO A 651 28.10 6.99 -13.25
C PRO A 651 27.37 5.66 -13.15
N VAL A 652 26.82 5.20 -14.25
CA VAL A 652 26.03 3.96 -14.35
C VAL A 652 26.91 2.73 -14.20
#